data_c78ce061b3e1e4f03ccbfef23da117e1
#
_entry.id   c78ce061b3e1e4f03ccbfef23da117e1
#
_cell.length_a   1.000
_cell.length_b   1.000
_cell.length_c   1.000
_cell.angle_alpha   90.00
_cell.angle_beta   90.00
_cell.angle_gamma   90.00
#
_symmetry.space_group_name_H-M   'P 1'
#
loop_
_entity.id
_entity.type
_entity.pdbx_description
1 polymer ?
#
loop_
_entity_poly.entity_id
_entity_poly.type
_entity_poly.pdbx_seq_one_letter_code
_entity_poly.pdbx_strand_id
1 'polypeptide(L)'
;MKKFIIACTAVIIAVTCWMFVSDRIGSTLSFNMNKEVKTFTTVSDKEILVDTGNGMEPFEIRGVDMGVGIPGHFATDYAIDKETYLRWFRMIKDMGANCVRVYTLLQDDFYDAVWEFNHDNPDPLYIIHGVWIDDYVLYSHRDAYSKDFLNEFLRDSRILVDMIHGNKRFSLGEDLGSGSYTKDISPWVLGYILGVEWEDTTVAFTDHMQEERDSYEGKYMRTTEEATPFETMLAQVGDKIIEYETEKYSSQRLIAFSNWPTTDPLEWNQTVEWYFRKFEQVDVEHIKTTDEFLSGQFASYHIYPYFPDYLGFMDVLGMKIESREEFTDEDGTFNSYRAYLTAINAHHTMPVIISEYGVPSSRGRAQSDRNTGRSQGGMSEEEQGKALVQCYKDIMASGCAGSVAFTWQDEWFKRTWNTMAYTDLTKTCYWSDYQTNEQYFGILSFDPGEVESVCYVDGDVSEWEETDIVMETDTMSLSCKYDEKYVYFRVHKDDFHFGNETLYVPIDTTPKSGSTACDGIAPLFEQEADFVLIISGREDTKILVQERYEALRAMYSQRVYGEDAYLNVPEKDTGKFVPIHLMLQVANDPSFEITPEGFESAETFDTGTLTYGNGNPDSADFNSLSDFIVNGDESVKNLVQ
;
A
#
# COMPACT_ATOMS: atom_id res chain seq x y z
N MET A 1 -45.13 1.10 51.23
CA MET A 1 -45.07 1.90 49.99
C MET A 1 -43.86 2.79 49.93
N LYS A 2 -43.59 3.77 50.83
CA LYS A 2 -42.38 4.63 50.79
C LYS A 2 -41.04 3.87 50.77
N LYS A 3 -40.87 2.86 51.60
CA LYS A 3 -39.62 2.04 51.61
C LYS A 3 -39.42 1.26 50.31
N PHE A 4 -40.48 0.81 49.66
CA PHE A 4 -40.42 0.10 48.39
C PHE A 4 -40.03 1.06 47.25
N ILE A 5 -40.62 2.27 47.22
CA ILE A 5 -40.27 3.30 46.25
C ILE A 5 -38.81 3.71 46.40
N ILE A 6 -38.32 3.92 47.62
CA ILE A 6 -36.90 4.25 47.89
C ILE A 6 -35.96 3.12 47.40
N ALA A 7 -36.32 1.86 47.62
CA ALA A 7 -35.54 0.74 47.15
C ALA A 7 -35.51 0.67 45.61
N CYS A 8 -36.64 0.85 44.94
CA CYS A 8 -36.72 0.88 43.48
C CYS A 8 -35.93 2.06 42.90
N THR A 9 -36.01 3.24 43.51
CA THR A 9 -35.23 4.42 43.07
C THR A 9 -33.73 4.20 43.27
N ALA A 10 -33.32 3.60 44.36
CA ALA A 10 -31.89 3.28 44.60
C ALA A 10 -31.35 2.25 43.60
N VAL A 11 -32.16 1.25 43.23
CA VAL A 11 -31.77 0.26 42.20
C VAL A 11 -31.70 0.95 40.83
N ILE A 12 -32.64 1.82 40.47
CA ILE A 12 -32.58 2.57 39.20
C ILE A 12 -31.36 3.47 39.14
N ILE A 13 -31.05 4.20 40.22
CA ILE A 13 -29.84 5.04 40.28
C ILE A 13 -28.57 4.16 40.19
N ALA A 14 -28.51 3.04 40.88
CA ALA A 14 -27.37 2.14 40.83
C ALA A 14 -27.18 1.55 39.42
N VAL A 15 -28.26 1.16 38.73
CA VAL A 15 -28.23 0.66 37.35
C VAL A 15 -27.82 1.79 36.37
N THR A 16 -28.33 2.99 36.54
CA THR A 16 -27.97 4.15 35.70
C THR A 16 -26.50 4.55 35.92
N CYS A 17 -26.02 4.59 37.16
CA CYS A 17 -24.63 4.83 37.48
C CYS A 17 -23.73 3.73 36.92
N TRP A 18 -24.15 2.48 37.04
CA TRP A 18 -23.43 1.35 36.45
C TRP A 18 -23.38 1.43 34.91
N MET A 19 -24.48 1.73 34.25
CA MET A 19 -24.51 1.95 32.80
C MET A 19 -23.56 3.07 32.39
N PHE A 20 -23.52 4.17 33.14
CA PHE A 20 -22.61 5.30 32.88
C PHE A 20 -21.12 4.97 33.11
N VAL A 21 -20.85 4.16 34.14
CA VAL A 21 -19.48 3.69 34.45
C VAL A 21 -19.07 2.59 33.48
N SER A 22 -19.96 1.66 33.17
CA SER A 22 -19.68 0.57 32.21
C SER A 22 -19.47 1.09 30.80
N ASP A 23 -20.18 2.14 30.40
CA ASP A 23 -19.96 2.83 29.12
C ASP A 23 -18.56 3.46 29.05
N ARG A 24 -18.07 4.05 30.15
CA ARG A 24 -16.72 4.63 30.25
C ARG A 24 -15.59 3.59 30.33
N ILE A 25 -15.82 2.42 30.91
CA ILE A 25 -14.81 1.34 31.00
C ILE A 25 -15.01 0.26 29.93
N GLY A 26 -15.98 0.46 29.01
CA GLY A 26 -16.28 -0.47 27.93
C GLY A 26 -16.81 -1.84 28.36
N SER A 27 -17.31 -1.97 29.59
CA SER A 27 -17.97 -3.17 30.07
C SER A 27 -19.47 -3.02 30.07
N THR A 28 -20.14 -3.52 29.06
CA THR A 28 -21.61 -3.69 29.07
C THR A 28 -21.95 -5.01 29.75
N LEU A 29 -22.91 -4.99 30.68
CA LEU A 29 -23.55 -6.21 31.17
C LEU A 29 -24.43 -6.76 30.05
N SER A 30 -23.91 -7.68 29.23
CA SER A 30 -24.78 -8.49 28.40
C SER A 30 -25.40 -9.59 29.28
N PHE A 31 -26.69 -9.48 29.51
CA PHE A 31 -27.46 -10.61 30.04
C PHE A 31 -27.73 -11.57 28.90
N ASN A 32 -26.80 -12.49 28.65
CA ASN A 32 -27.01 -13.54 27.68
C ASN A 32 -28.00 -14.58 28.26
N MET A 33 -29.29 -14.39 27.97
CA MET A 33 -30.29 -15.39 28.26
C MET A 33 -30.47 -16.30 27.04
N ASN A 34 -29.58 -17.29 26.84
CA ASN A 34 -29.66 -18.33 25.80
C ASN A 34 -30.02 -17.77 24.41
N LYS A 35 -29.28 -16.80 23.92
CA LYS A 35 -29.43 -16.35 22.53
C LYS A 35 -28.67 -17.31 21.62
N GLU A 36 -29.34 -17.74 20.59
CA GLU A 36 -28.71 -18.47 19.49
C GLU A 36 -27.60 -17.60 18.87
N VAL A 37 -26.43 -18.20 18.66
CA VAL A 37 -25.32 -17.51 17.99
C VAL A 37 -25.67 -17.32 16.54
N LYS A 38 -25.52 -16.11 16.04
CA LYS A 38 -25.82 -15.73 14.66
C LYS A 38 -24.53 -15.59 13.86
N THR A 39 -24.55 -16.07 12.66
CA THR A 39 -23.58 -15.74 11.63
C THR A 39 -24.29 -15.56 10.30
N PHE A 40 -23.84 -14.61 9.48
CA PHE A 40 -24.31 -14.47 8.12
C PHE A 40 -23.21 -14.83 7.10
N THR A 41 -22.06 -15.30 7.59
CA THR A 41 -20.91 -15.74 6.78
C THR A 41 -20.44 -17.09 7.24
N THR A 42 -20.05 -17.96 6.30
CA THR A 42 -19.39 -19.23 6.62
C THR A 42 -18.46 -19.62 5.46
N VAL A 43 -17.69 -20.68 5.65
CA VAL A 43 -16.85 -21.26 4.61
C VAL A 43 -17.35 -22.66 4.26
N SER A 44 -17.21 -23.03 2.99
CA SER A 44 -17.46 -24.37 2.50
C SER A 44 -16.38 -24.74 1.48
N ASP A 45 -15.52 -25.67 1.83
CA ASP A 45 -14.34 -26.00 1.04
C ASP A 45 -13.51 -24.73 0.70
N LYS A 46 -13.42 -24.39 -0.57
CA LYS A 46 -12.70 -23.21 -1.09
C LYS A 46 -13.58 -21.97 -1.28
N GLU A 47 -14.83 -22.00 -0.84
CA GLU A 47 -15.77 -20.92 -1.07
C GLU A 47 -16.12 -20.18 0.23
N ILE A 48 -16.30 -18.90 0.13
CA ILE A 48 -16.95 -18.07 1.15
C ILE A 48 -18.43 -18.01 0.81
N LEU A 49 -19.26 -18.28 1.80
CA LEU A 49 -20.70 -18.17 1.70
C LEU A 49 -21.20 -16.99 2.54
N VAL A 50 -22.14 -16.22 1.98
CA VAL A 50 -22.75 -15.07 2.66
C VAL A 50 -24.27 -15.17 2.56
N ASP A 51 -24.97 -14.94 3.67
CA ASP A 51 -26.43 -14.83 3.66
C ASP A 51 -26.83 -13.37 3.37
N THR A 52 -27.20 -13.13 2.13
CA THR A 52 -27.72 -11.84 1.65
C THR A 52 -29.24 -11.69 1.86
N GLY A 53 -29.87 -12.60 2.60
CA GLY A 53 -31.30 -12.64 2.88
C GLY A 53 -32.06 -13.76 2.17
N ASN A 54 -31.37 -14.54 1.33
CA ASN A 54 -31.93 -15.69 0.61
C ASN A 54 -31.34 -17.03 1.09
N GLY A 55 -30.53 -17.02 2.14
CA GLY A 55 -29.72 -18.13 2.63
C GLY A 55 -28.26 -17.99 2.23
N MET A 56 -27.43 -18.94 2.67
CA MET A 56 -25.99 -18.95 2.38
C MET A 56 -25.73 -19.24 0.91
N GLU A 57 -25.13 -18.31 0.20
CA GLU A 57 -24.78 -18.42 -1.23
C GLU A 57 -23.29 -18.12 -1.42
N PRO A 58 -22.61 -18.73 -2.42
CA PRO A 58 -21.22 -18.40 -2.75
C PRO A 58 -21.04 -16.90 -3.03
N PHE A 59 -20.04 -16.31 -2.41
CA PHE A 59 -19.77 -14.89 -2.51
C PHE A 59 -18.31 -14.62 -2.88
N GLU A 60 -18.10 -14.20 -4.12
CA GLU A 60 -16.78 -13.76 -4.60
C GLU A 60 -16.47 -12.37 -4.09
N ILE A 61 -15.38 -12.21 -3.33
CA ILE A 61 -14.93 -10.91 -2.84
C ILE A 61 -14.20 -10.18 -3.96
N ARG A 62 -14.73 -9.01 -4.32
CA ARG A 62 -14.11 -8.03 -5.21
C ARG A 62 -13.94 -6.74 -4.45
N GLY A 63 -12.80 -6.59 -3.80
CA GLY A 63 -12.56 -5.52 -2.85
C GLY A 63 -11.54 -4.49 -3.32
N VAL A 64 -11.48 -3.41 -2.55
CA VAL A 64 -10.41 -2.43 -2.56
C VAL A 64 -9.92 -2.18 -1.15
N ASP A 65 -8.62 -2.02 -0.99
CA ASP A 65 -8.03 -1.53 0.26
C ASP A 65 -8.25 -0.02 0.38
N MET A 66 -8.50 0.45 1.59
CA MET A 66 -8.70 1.87 1.86
C MET A 66 -7.81 2.31 3.00
N GLY A 67 -6.92 3.25 2.68
CA GLY A 67 -6.03 3.89 3.65
C GLY A 67 -6.70 5.03 4.41
N VAL A 68 -5.92 5.72 5.23
CA VAL A 68 -6.38 6.82 6.13
C VAL A 68 -5.92 8.20 5.67
N GLY A 69 -5.05 8.28 4.66
CA GLY A 69 -4.45 9.52 4.20
C GLY A 69 -5.30 10.28 3.19
N ILE A 70 -5.25 11.60 3.27
CA ILE A 70 -5.79 12.54 2.30
C ILE A 70 -4.82 13.72 2.19
N PRO A 71 -4.53 14.26 0.97
CA PRO A 71 -3.61 15.38 0.81
C PRO A 71 -4.00 16.59 1.66
N GLY A 72 -3.00 17.32 2.17
CA GLY A 72 -3.20 18.44 3.07
C GLY A 72 -3.23 18.06 4.56
N HIS A 73 -3.26 16.77 4.86
CA HIS A 73 -3.23 16.23 6.21
C HIS A 73 -2.16 15.13 6.33
N PHE A 74 -1.57 14.97 7.49
CA PHE A 74 -0.75 13.79 7.75
C PHE A 74 -1.64 12.54 7.88
N ALA A 75 -1.11 11.37 7.52
CA ALA A 75 -1.87 10.12 7.61
C ALA A 75 -2.43 9.85 9.01
N THR A 76 -1.69 10.27 10.05
CA THR A 76 -2.06 10.16 11.46
C THR A 76 -3.19 11.11 11.89
N ASP A 77 -3.57 12.09 11.06
CA ASP A 77 -4.67 13.01 11.37
C ASP A 77 -6.06 12.35 11.22
N TYR A 78 -6.16 11.25 10.49
CA TYR A 78 -7.42 10.57 10.18
C TYR A 78 -8.49 11.55 9.65
N ALA A 79 -8.10 12.39 8.70
CA ALA A 79 -8.87 13.57 8.31
C ALA A 79 -9.99 13.32 7.28
N ILE A 80 -10.20 12.07 6.86
CA ILE A 80 -11.25 11.73 5.90
C ILE A 80 -12.62 11.84 6.58
N ASP A 81 -13.46 12.74 6.09
CA ASP A 81 -14.79 12.95 6.63
C ASP A 81 -15.85 11.98 6.07
N LYS A 82 -16.99 11.92 6.70
CA LYS A 82 -18.10 11.04 6.33
C LYS A 82 -18.60 11.28 4.90
N GLU A 83 -18.69 12.51 4.46
CA GLU A 83 -19.15 12.87 3.11
C GLU A 83 -18.19 12.35 2.03
N THR A 84 -16.89 12.42 2.28
CA THR A 84 -15.87 11.86 1.41
C THR A 84 -15.97 10.32 1.34
N TYR A 85 -16.12 9.65 2.47
CA TYR A 85 -16.36 8.19 2.48
C TYR A 85 -17.63 7.81 1.71
N LEU A 86 -18.75 8.52 1.90
CA LEU A 86 -20.00 8.27 1.16
C LEU A 86 -19.84 8.47 -0.35
N ARG A 87 -19.08 9.48 -0.77
CA ARG A 87 -18.75 9.69 -2.17
C ARG A 87 -17.92 8.52 -2.72
N TRP A 88 -16.88 8.12 -2.01
CA TRP A 88 -16.02 7.01 -2.40
C TRP A 88 -16.75 5.67 -2.46
N PHE A 89 -17.63 5.38 -1.51
CA PHE A 89 -18.42 4.14 -1.53
C PHE A 89 -19.30 4.03 -2.77
N ARG A 90 -19.85 5.15 -3.25
CA ARG A 90 -20.61 5.18 -4.54
C ARG A 90 -19.69 4.84 -5.71
N MET A 91 -18.52 5.48 -5.80
CA MET A 91 -17.54 5.24 -6.86
C MET A 91 -17.03 3.78 -6.84
N ILE A 92 -16.75 3.24 -5.67
CA ILE A 92 -16.34 1.84 -5.47
C ILE A 92 -17.44 0.87 -5.97
N LYS A 93 -18.68 1.12 -5.65
CA LYS A 93 -19.82 0.34 -6.16
C LYS A 93 -19.99 0.49 -7.66
N ASP A 94 -19.86 1.69 -8.20
CA ASP A 94 -19.96 1.96 -9.64
C ASP A 94 -18.87 1.24 -10.43
N MET A 95 -17.68 1.07 -9.85
CA MET A 95 -16.59 0.25 -10.40
C MET A 95 -16.93 -1.27 -10.42
N GLY A 96 -17.92 -1.71 -9.64
CA GLY A 96 -18.34 -3.12 -9.53
C GLY A 96 -17.70 -3.87 -8.35
N ALA A 97 -17.00 -3.18 -7.44
CA ALA A 97 -16.54 -3.77 -6.20
C ALA A 97 -17.69 -3.98 -5.21
N ASN A 98 -17.55 -4.97 -4.34
CA ASN A 98 -18.56 -5.33 -3.35
C ASN A 98 -18.03 -5.29 -1.91
N CYS A 99 -16.73 -5.01 -1.73
CA CYS A 99 -16.07 -5.02 -0.44
C CYS A 99 -15.01 -3.92 -0.32
N VAL A 100 -14.87 -3.37 0.88
CA VAL A 100 -13.74 -2.52 1.28
C VAL A 100 -13.00 -3.20 2.43
N ARG A 101 -11.68 -3.29 2.32
CA ARG A 101 -10.82 -3.69 3.44
C ARG A 101 -10.19 -2.46 4.07
N VAL A 102 -10.21 -2.39 5.40
CA VAL A 102 -9.51 -1.39 6.21
C VAL A 102 -8.54 -2.08 7.17
N TYR A 103 -7.40 -1.45 7.43
CA TYR A 103 -6.25 -2.08 8.11
C TYR A 103 -6.33 -2.03 9.63
N THR A 104 -6.94 -0.98 10.15
CA THR A 104 -6.92 -0.67 11.57
C THR A 104 -8.17 0.08 12.00
N LEU A 105 -8.21 0.44 13.28
CA LEU A 105 -9.29 1.21 13.88
C LEU A 105 -9.33 2.62 13.30
N LEU A 106 -10.42 2.96 12.63
CA LEU A 106 -10.63 4.26 12.01
C LEU A 106 -11.44 5.20 12.90
N GLN A 107 -11.59 6.45 12.49
CA GLN A 107 -12.49 7.41 13.11
C GLN A 107 -13.97 7.02 12.91
N ASP A 108 -14.84 7.53 13.77
CA ASP A 108 -16.28 7.24 13.73
C ASP A 108 -16.96 7.66 12.43
N ASP A 109 -16.44 8.65 11.69
CA ASP A 109 -16.93 9.06 10.37
C ASP A 109 -16.98 7.90 9.36
N PHE A 110 -15.99 7.00 9.37
CA PHE A 110 -16.00 5.80 8.52
C PHE A 110 -17.20 4.89 8.85
N TYR A 111 -17.40 4.57 10.12
CA TYR A 111 -18.46 3.66 10.56
C TYR A 111 -19.86 4.28 10.38
N ASP A 112 -19.98 5.57 10.59
CA ASP A 112 -21.19 6.32 10.31
C ASP A 112 -21.51 6.35 8.81
N ALA A 113 -20.50 6.49 7.95
CA ALA A 113 -20.65 6.41 6.49
C ALA A 113 -21.07 5.00 6.04
N VAL A 114 -20.44 3.93 6.57
CA VAL A 114 -20.79 2.53 6.25
C VAL A 114 -22.25 2.27 6.63
N TRP A 115 -22.67 2.71 7.82
CA TRP A 115 -24.05 2.54 8.25
C TRP A 115 -25.04 3.30 7.36
N GLU A 116 -24.76 4.57 7.04
CA GLU A 116 -25.64 5.40 6.21
C GLU A 116 -25.73 4.88 4.77
N PHE A 117 -24.62 4.39 4.22
CA PHE A 117 -24.59 3.85 2.87
C PHE A 117 -25.35 2.51 2.74
N ASN A 118 -25.24 1.66 3.75
CA ASN A 118 -25.75 0.29 3.72
C ASN A 118 -27.17 0.17 4.31
N HIS A 119 -27.57 1.07 5.21
CA HIS A 119 -28.89 1.01 5.84
C HIS A 119 -29.99 1.19 4.78
N ASP A 120 -30.91 0.24 4.72
CA ASP A 120 -31.97 0.17 3.70
C ASP A 120 -31.46 0.02 2.24
N ASN A 121 -30.18 -0.29 2.03
CA ASN A 121 -29.62 -0.53 0.73
C ASN A 121 -29.68 -2.03 0.37
N PRO A 122 -30.40 -2.43 -0.70
CA PRO A 122 -30.51 -3.84 -1.09
C PRO A 122 -29.19 -4.41 -1.68
N ASP A 123 -28.24 -3.55 -2.04
CA ASP A 123 -26.92 -3.90 -2.56
C ASP A 123 -25.79 -3.25 -1.72
N PRO A 124 -25.57 -3.71 -0.47
CA PRO A 124 -24.64 -3.10 0.44
C PRO A 124 -23.19 -3.25 0.00
N LEU A 125 -22.34 -2.39 0.54
CA LEU A 125 -20.88 -2.51 0.47
C LEU A 125 -20.38 -3.22 1.73
N TYR A 126 -19.80 -4.40 1.58
CA TYR A 126 -19.29 -5.19 2.70
C TYR A 126 -17.93 -4.70 3.16
N ILE A 127 -17.59 -5.03 4.40
CA ILE A 127 -16.33 -4.63 5.02
C ILE A 127 -15.55 -5.88 5.46
N ILE A 128 -14.26 -5.91 5.19
CA ILE A 128 -13.28 -6.74 5.88
C ILE A 128 -12.44 -5.80 6.75
N HIS A 129 -12.37 -6.09 8.04
CA HIS A 129 -11.72 -5.18 8.99
C HIS A 129 -10.44 -5.77 9.55
N GLY A 130 -9.35 -5.00 9.46
CA GLY A 130 -8.06 -5.38 10.00
C GLY A 130 -7.88 -5.00 11.47
N VAL A 131 -6.98 -5.71 12.13
CA VAL A 131 -6.36 -5.28 13.39
C VAL A 131 -4.86 -5.25 13.14
N TRP A 132 -4.33 -4.05 13.00
CA TRP A 132 -2.90 -3.82 12.85
C TRP A 132 -2.20 -3.96 14.19
N ILE A 133 -1.03 -4.57 14.19
CA ILE A 133 -0.10 -4.61 15.30
C ILE A 133 1.31 -4.30 14.80
N ASP A 134 2.04 -3.47 15.51
CA ASP A 134 3.43 -3.20 15.20
C ASP A 134 4.30 -4.38 15.65
N ASP A 135 4.72 -5.21 14.71
CA ASP A 135 5.57 -6.38 14.94
C ASP A 135 7.07 -6.07 14.78
N TYR A 136 7.39 -4.92 14.18
CA TYR A 136 8.75 -4.46 13.94
C TYR A 136 9.11 -3.30 14.86
N VAL A 137 10.21 -3.44 15.57
CA VAL A 137 10.85 -2.35 16.31
C VAL A 137 12.23 -2.11 15.72
N LEU A 138 12.51 -0.91 15.28
CA LEU A 138 13.77 -0.54 14.65
C LEU A 138 14.97 -1.01 15.49
N TYR A 139 15.83 -1.83 14.87
CA TYR A 139 17.01 -2.47 15.49
C TYR A 139 16.71 -3.47 16.63
N SER A 140 15.48 -3.99 16.73
CA SER A 140 15.12 -4.98 17.75
C SER A 140 14.15 -6.00 17.19
N HIS A 141 14.19 -7.21 17.75
CA HIS A 141 13.20 -8.26 17.49
C HIS A 141 12.13 -8.23 18.58
N ARG A 142 10.88 -8.54 18.21
CA ARG A 142 9.77 -8.66 19.17
C ARG A 142 9.42 -10.13 19.39
N ASP A 143 9.27 -10.50 20.65
CA ASP A 143 8.60 -11.75 21.02
C ASP A 143 7.09 -11.50 21.04
N ALA A 144 6.35 -12.23 20.20
CA ALA A 144 4.90 -12.08 20.10
C ALA A 144 4.15 -12.49 21.39
N TYR A 145 4.81 -13.15 22.33
CA TYR A 145 4.29 -13.42 23.68
C TYR A 145 4.68 -12.35 24.71
N SER A 146 5.43 -11.33 24.32
CA SER A 146 5.67 -10.20 25.22
C SER A 146 4.34 -9.58 25.64
N LYS A 147 4.29 -9.08 26.88
CA LYS A 147 3.04 -8.52 27.41
C LYS A 147 2.53 -7.33 26.59
N ASP A 148 3.45 -6.53 26.09
CA ASP A 148 3.09 -5.36 25.32
C ASP A 148 2.48 -5.76 23.99
N PHE A 149 3.10 -6.68 23.25
CA PHE A 149 2.58 -7.17 21.97
C PHE A 149 1.22 -7.88 22.13
N LEU A 150 1.17 -8.94 22.94
CA LEU A 150 -0.04 -9.78 23.05
C LEU A 150 -1.23 -9.03 23.67
N ASN A 151 -0.98 -8.20 24.72
CA ASN A 151 -2.06 -7.43 25.33
C ASN A 151 -2.58 -6.34 24.41
N GLU A 152 -1.73 -5.70 23.62
CA GLU A 152 -2.12 -4.72 22.63
C GLU A 152 -2.98 -5.37 21.54
N PHE A 153 -2.52 -6.45 20.96
CA PHE A 153 -3.26 -7.19 19.96
C PHE A 153 -4.66 -7.62 20.43
N LEU A 154 -4.74 -8.20 21.63
CA LEU A 154 -6.01 -8.59 22.23
C LEU A 154 -6.90 -7.39 22.61
N ARG A 155 -6.31 -6.28 23.04
CA ARG A 155 -7.03 -5.04 23.36
C ARG A 155 -7.70 -4.48 22.10
N ASP A 156 -6.94 -4.32 21.03
CA ASP A 156 -7.42 -3.69 19.81
C ASP A 156 -8.43 -4.58 19.09
N SER A 157 -8.22 -5.90 19.12
CA SER A 157 -9.22 -6.86 18.64
C SER A 157 -10.58 -6.74 19.37
N ARG A 158 -10.57 -6.56 20.69
CA ARG A 158 -11.81 -6.34 21.46
C ARG A 158 -12.44 -4.98 21.22
N ILE A 159 -11.61 -3.94 21.04
CA ILE A 159 -12.09 -2.61 20.68
C ILE A 159 -12.80 -2.68 19.33
N LEU A 160 -12.19 -3.32 18.34
CA LEU A 160 -12.79 -3.52 17.02
C LEU A 160 -14.18 -4.17 17.11
N VAL A 161 -14.30 -5.29 17.86
CA VAL A 161 -15.59 -5.95 18.05
C VAL A 161 -16.64 -4.99 18.62
N ASP A 162 -16.28 -4.21 19.64
CA ASP A 162 -17.20 -3.23 20.24
C ASP A 162 -17.60 -2.12 19.24
N MET A 163 -16.65 -1.66 18.44
CA MET A 163 -16.89 -0.60 17.46
C MET A 163 -17.88 -1.02 16.38
N ILE A 164 -17.68 -2.16 15.76
CA ILE A 164 -18.56 -2.63 14.68
C ILE A 164 -20.00 -2.91 15.16
N HIS A 165 -20.17 -3.22 16.44
CA HIS A 165 -21.48 -3.38 17.07
C HIS A 165 -22.06 -2.07 17.63
N GLY A 166 -21.45 -0.91 17.35
CA GLY A 166 -21.93 0.39 17.77
C GLY A 166 -21.94 0.62 19.28
N ASN A 167 -21.02 -0.02 20.00
CA ASN A 167 -21.04 -0.08 21.47
C ASN A 167 -19.71 0.38 22.10
N LYS A 168 -19.09 1.43 21.54
CA LYS A 168 -17.83 1.93 22.06
C LYS A 168 -17.68 3.45 21.93
N ARG A 169 -17.17 4.05 23.00
CA ARG A 169 -16.57 5.39 22.99
C ARG A 169 -15.18 5.30 23.54
N PHE A 170 -14.17 5.75 22.82
CA PHE A 170 -12.80 5.74 23.31
C PHE A 170 -11.95 6.82 22.65
N SER A 171 -10.81 7.10 23.27
CA SER A 171 -9.73 7.90 22.71
C SER A 171 -8.44 7.13 22.87
N LEU A 172 -7.72 6.95 21.78
CA LEU A 172 -6.39 6.33 21.77
C LEU A 172 -5.27 7.35 21.97
N GLY A 173 -5.60 8.65 21.98
CA GLY A 173 -4.64 9.74 22.02
C GLY A 173 -4.63 10.55 20.73
N GLU A 174 -3.70 11.47 20.62
CA GLU A 174 -3.44 12.20 19.38
C GLU A 174 -2.90 11.22 18.33
N ASP A 175 -3.14 11.50 17.07
CA ASP A 175 -2.64 10.74 15.91
C ASP A 175 -3.12 9.28 15.80
N LEU A 176 -4.20 8.92 16.48
CA LEU A 176 -4.81 7.58 16.40
C LEU A 176 -6.32 7.68 16.21
N GLY A 177 -6.91 6.72 15.51
CA GLY A 177 -8.35 6.63 15.30
C GLY A 177 -9.11 6.59 16.62
N SER A 178 -9.93 7.60 16.84
CA SER A 178 -10.72 7.78 18.06
C SER A 178 -12.12 8.28 17.72
N GLY A 179 -13.11 7.97 18.54
CA GLY A 179 -14.46 8.46 18.25
C GLY A 179 -15.56 7.91 19.13
N SER A 180 -16.78 8.09 18.67
CA SER A 180 -18.02 7.70 19.33
C SER A 180 -18.82 6.75 18.45
N TYR A 181 -18.44 5.49 18.45
CA TYR A 181 -18.98 4.44 17.59
C TYR A 181 -20.35 4.00 18.08
N THR A 182 -21.40 4.56 17.50
CA THR A 182 -22.79 4.36 17.94
C THR A 182 -23.65 3.62 16.92
N LYS A 183 -23.10 3.34 15.73
CA LYS A 183 -23.79 2.66 14.63
C LYS A 183 -23.38 1.19 14.58
N ASP A 184 -24.35 0.31 14.61
CA ASP A 184 -24.12 -1.12 14.42
C ASP A 184 -23.94 -1.41 12.93
N ILE A 185 -22.69 -1.66 12.52
CA ILE A 185 -22.33 -2.05 11.15
C ILE A 185 -22.04 -3.55 11.03
N SER A 186 -22.17 -4.29 12.13
CA SER A 186 -21.86 -5.71 12.17
C SER A 186 -22.58 -6.57 11.13
N PRO A 187 -23.78 -6.20 10.61
CA PRO A 187 -24.44 -6.96 9.53
C PRO A 187 -23.71 -6.91 8.19
N TRP A 188 -22.75 -6.01 8.02
CA TRP A 188 -22.00 -5.83 6.76
C TRP A 188 -20.51 -6.12 6.93
N VAL A 189 -20.04 -6.54 8.09
CA VAL A 189 -18.64 -6.93 8.30
C VAL A 189 -18.49 -8.44 8.08
N LEU A 190 -17.90 -8.83 6.95
CA LEU A 190 -17.72 -10.22 6.54
C LEU A 190 -16.79 -10.97 7.51
N GLY A 191 -15.72 -10.33 7.92
CA GLY A 191 -14.70 -10.97 8.75
C GLY A 191 -13.58 -10.04 9.18
N TYR A 192 -12.65 -10.63 9.91
CA TYR A 192 -11.44 -9.98 10.40
C TYR A 192 -10.21 -10.53 9.68
N ILE A 193 -9.26 -9.63 9.34
CA ILE A 193 -7.89 -10.00 9.02
C ILE A 193 -7.00 -9.45 10.14
N LEU A 194 -6.37 -10.36 10.89
CA LEU A 194 -5.56 -10.03 12.06
C LEU A 194 -4.08 -10.03 11.69
N GLY A 195 -3.37 -8.98 12.11
CA GLY A 195 -1.94 -8.85 11.92
C GLY A 195 -1.55 -8.06 10.68
N VAL A 196 -0.34 -8.27 10.26
CA VAL A 196 0.40 -7.49 9.26
C VAL A 196 1.15 -8.43 8.30
N GLU A 197 1.95 -7.88 7.40
CA GLU A 197 3.02 -8.58 6.70
C GLU A 197 4.12 -8.92 7.72
N TRP A 198 4.06 -10.12 8.29
CA TRP A 198 4.92 -10.50 9.41
C TRP A 198 6.39 -10.44 9.04
N GLU A 199 7.17 -9.73 9.81
CA GLU A 199 8.62 -9.76 9.70
C GLU A 199 9.14 -11.18 10.04
N ASP A 200 9.90 -11.78 9.14
CA ASP A 200 10.48 -13.11 9.33
C ASP A 200 11.31 -13.20 10.62
N THR A 201 12.02 -12.12 10.95
CA THR A 201 12.80 -12.02 12.18
C THR A 201 11.96 -12.01 13.45
N THR A 202 10.76 -11.45 13.44
CA THR A 202 9.82 -11.50 14.55
C THR A 202 9.26 -12.92 14.72
N VAL A 203 8.95 -13.61 13.63
CA VAL A 203 8.53 -15.01 13.63
C VAL A 203 9.64 -15.89 14.21
N ALA A 204 10.85 -15.84 13.63
CA ALA A 204 12.01 -16.61 14.07
C ALA A 204 12.37 -16.38 15.54
N PHE A 205 12.38 -15.11 15.96
CA PHE A 205 12.70 -14.78 17.36
C PHE A 205 11.66 -15.32 18.32
N THR A 206 10.38 -15.22 17.98
CA THR A 206 9.28 -15.76 18.81
C THR A 206 9.39 -17.29 18.91
N ASP A 207 9.58 -17.97 17.80
CA ASP A 207 9.65 -19.42 17.75
C ASP A 207 10.85 -19.94 18.55
N HIS A 208 12.01 -19.30 18.42
CA HIS A 208 13.19 -19.62 19.20
C HIS A 208 13.00 -19.37 20.70
N MET A 209 12.43 -18.23 21.08
CA MET A 209 12.26 -17.87 22.50
C MET A 209 11.19 -18.73 23.21
N GLN A 210 10.27 -19.30 22.46
CA GLN A 210 9.10 -20.02 22.96
C GLN A 210 9.09 -21.50 22.53
N GLU A 211 10.25 -22.08 22.17
CA GLU A 211 10.41 -23.43 21.61
C GLU A 211 9.80 -24.58 22.46
N GLU A 212 9.67 -24.37 23.78
CA GLU A 212 9.07 -25.35 24.70
C GLU A 212 7.53 -25.18 24.88
N ARG A 213 6.91 -24.30 24.07
CA ARG A 213 5.47 -24.02 24.19
C ARG A 213 4.64 -25.16 23.61
N ASP A 214 3.66 -25.59 24.39
CA ASP A 214 2.69 -26.59 23.96
C ASP A 214 1.72 -26.06 22.90
N SER A 215 1.09 -26.96 22.16
CA SER A 215 -0.02 -26.66 21.26
C SER A 215 -1.18 -25.96 22.00
N TYR A 216 -1.97 -25.18 21.30
CA TYR A 216 -3.12 -24.46 21.84
C TYR A 216 -4.42 -25.23 21.64
N GLU A 217 -5.19 -25.39 22.71
CA GLU A 217 -6.53 -25.97 22.68
C GLU A 217 -7.54 -24.94 23.21
N GLY A 218 -8.11 -24.14 22.28
CA GLY A 218 -9.14 -23.16 22.58
C GLY A 218 -10.55 -23.70 22.37
N LYS A 219 -11.54 -22.85 22.61
CA LYS A 219 -12.96 -23.20 22.41
C LYS A 219 -13.35 -23.16 20.94
N TYR A 220 -12.84 -22.22 20.20
CA TYR A 220 -13.18 -21.94 18.80
C TYR A 220 -12.05 -22.28 17.84
N MET A 221 -10.81 -22.17 18.30
CA MET A 221 -9.61 -22.46 17.51
C MET A 221 -8.63 -23.29 18.33
N ARG A 222 -7.89 -24.13 17.62
CA ARG A 222 -6.82 -24.97 18.18
C ARG A 222 -5.68 -25.10 17.18
N THR A 223 -4.51 -25.53 17.63
CA THR A 223 -3.38 -25.83 16.74
C THR A 223 -3.15 -27.32 16.57
N THR A 224 -2.52 -27.68 15.46
CA THR A 224 -1.97 -29.03 15.25
C THR A 224 -0.66 -29.21 16.03
N GLU A 225 -0.11 -30.43 16.05
CA GLU A 225 1.18 -30.72 16.69
C GLU A 225 2.37 -30.10 15.92
N GLU A 226 2.17 -29.77 14.64
CA GLU A 226 3.18 -29.15 13.78
C GLU A 226 3.27 -27.62 13.95
N ALA A 227 2.30 -27.01 14.61
CA ALA A 227 2.22 -25.56 14.75
C ALA A 227 3.43 -25.00 15.52
N THR A 228 3.98 -23.92 14.96
CA THR A 228 5.04 -23.16 15.63
C THR A 228 4.51 -22.35 16.83
N PRO A 229 5.36 -21.90 17.74
CA PRO A 229 4.95 -20.97 18.79
C PRO A 229 4.27 -19.70 18.25
N PHE A 230 4.74 -19.14 17.13
CA PHE A 230 4.12 -17.97 16.53
C PHE A 230 2.70 -18.27 16.02
N GLU A 231 2.50 -19.37 15.32
CA GLU A 231 1.17 -19.84 14.88
C GLU A 231 0.25 -20.14 16.06
N THR A 232 0.81 -20.68 17.13
CA THR A 232 0.09 -20.91 18.39
C THR A 232 -0.41 -19.60 19.01
N MET A 233 0.37 -18.51 18.94
CA MET A 233 -0.04 -17.17 19.37
C MET A 233 -1.19 -16.66 18.50
N LEU A 234 -1.11 -16.81 17.18
CA LEU A 234 -2.20 -16.42 16.25
C LEU A 234 -3.50 -17.17 16.58
N ALA A 235 -3.44 -18.48 16.77
CA ALA A 235 -4.59 -19.28 17.17
C ALA A 235 -5.21 -18.79 18.49
N GLN A 236 -4.38 -18.45 19.47
CA GLN A 236 -4.83 -17.90 20.76
C GLN A 236 -5.54 -16.55 20.58
N VAL A 237 -5.01 -15.65 19.77
CA VAL A 237 -5.64 -14.34 19.50
C VAL A 237 -6.96 -14.53 18.78
N GLY A 238 -7.00 -15.37 17.74
CA GLY A 238 -8.22 -15.70 17.00
C GLY A 238 -9.31 -16.31 17.90
N ASP A 239 -8.97 -17.29 18.74
CA ASP A 239 -9.91 -17.88 19.70
C ASP A 239 -10.50 -16.82 20.63
N LYS A 240 -9.67 -15.91 21.15
CA LYS A 240 -10.09 -14.89 22.11
C LYS A 240 -10.96 -13.78 21.50
N ILE A 241 -10.78 -13.43 20.25
CA ILE A 241 -11.66 -12.46 19.58
C ILE A 241 -13.04 -13.09 19.31
N ILE A 242 -13.08 -14.33 18.83
CA ILE A 242 -14.33 -15.06 18.58
C ILE A 242 -15.07 -15.33 19.89
N GLU A 243 -14.37 -15.73 20.95
CA GLU A 243 -14.94 -15.88 22.30
C GLU A 243 -15.60 -14.58 22.75
N TYR A 244 -14.89 -13.46 22.66
CA TYR A 244 -15.40 -12.16 23.11
C TYR A 244 -16.65 -11.72 22.35
N GLU A 245 -16.66 -11.84 21.02
CA GLU A 245 -17.81 -11.48 20.20
C GLU A 245 -19.00 -12.41 20.46
N THR A 246 -18.76 -13.72 20.53
CA THR A 246 -19.81 -14.71 20.80
C THR A 246 -20.47 -14.46 22.15
N GLU A 247 -19.68 -14.28 23.19
CA GLU A 247 -20.21 -14.10 24.55
C GLU A 247 -20.96 -12.76 24.71
N LYS A 248 -20.44 -11.70 24.11
CA LYS A 248 -20.99 -10.36 24.29
C LYS A 248 -22.14 -10.05 23.35
N TYR A 249 -22.03 -10.46 22.09
CA TYR A 249 -22.97 -10.07 21.03
C TYR A 249 -23.76 -11.25 20.46
N SER A 250 -23.45 -12.49 20.83
CA SER A 250 -24.03 -13.71 20.25
C SER A 250 -23.91 -13.74 18.73
N SER A 251 -22.76 -13.30 18.22
CA SER A 251 -22.43 -13.21 16.80
C SER A 251 -21.04 -13.78 16.54
N GLN A 252 -20.85 -14.31 15.34
CA GLN A 252 -19.54 -14.75 14.83
C GLN A 252 -19.40 -14.29 13.38
N ARG A 253 -18.16 -14.16 12.92
CA ARG A 253 -17.79 -13.83 11.54
C ARG A 253 -16.49 -14.49 11.13
N LEU A 254 -16.17 -14.45 9.85
CA LEU A 254 -14.94 -15.03 9.32
C LEU A 254 -13.69 -14.45 10.01
N ILE A 255 -12.64 -15.24 10.07
CA ILE A 255 -11.34 -14.80 10.56
C ILE A 255 -10.23 -15.24 9.61
N ALA A 256 -9.22 -14.41 9.47
CA ALA A 256 -7.96 -14.74 8.83
C ALA A 256 -6.80 -14.08 9.57
N PHE A 257 -5.61 -14.61 9.32
CA PHE A 257 -4.36 -13.99 9.71
C PHE A 257 -3.67 -13.49 8.44
N SER A 258 -3.14 -12.27 8.50
CA SER A 258 -2.40 -11.71 7.38
C SER A 258 -1.13 -12.51 7.12
N ASN A 259 -0.76 -12.67 5.85
CA ASN A 259 0.47 -13.30 5.43
C ASN A 259 0.96 -12.70 4.09
N TRP A 260 2.18 -13.00 3.71
CA TRP A 260 2.81 -12.51 2.49
C TRP A 260 3.93 -13.45 2.05
N PRO A 261 4.55 -13.26 0.86
CA PRO A 261 5.52 -14.22 0.34
C PRO A 261 6.76 -14.45 1.21
N THR A 262 7.15 -13.47 2.03
CA THR A 262 8.32 -13.62 2.91
C THR A 262 8.13 -14.71 3.97
N THR A 263 6.91 -14.91 4.44
CA THR A 263 6.54 -15.92 5.44
C THR A 263 5.49 -16.91 4.95
N ASP A 264 5.31 -17.06 3.62
CA ASP A 264 4.38 -18.06 3.06
C ASP A 264 4.79 -19.50 3.41
N PRO A 265 3.86 -20.46 3.42
CA PRO A 265 4.12 -21.84 3.81
C PRO A 265 4.77 -22.69 2.72
N LEU A 266 5.08 -22.15 1.54
CA LEU A 266 5.64 -22.94 0.45
C LEU A 266 7.11 -23.26 0.71
N GLU A 267 7.51 -24.50 0.37
CA GLU A 267 8.89 -24.91 0.40
C GLU A 267 9.67 -24.38 -0.81
N TRP A 268 10.76 -23.71 -0.56
CA TRP A 268 11.67 -23.20 -1.57
C TRP A 268 13.01 -23.92 -1.50
N ASN A 269 13.81 -23.84 -2.57
CA ASN A 269 15.16 -24.39 -2.49
C ASN A 269 16.07 -23.48 -1.63
N GLN A 270 17.19 -24.04 -1.18
CA GLN A 270 18.16 -23.35 -0.32
C GLN A 270 18.70 -22.05 -0.92
N THR A 271 18.72 -21.91 -2.24
CA THR A 271 19.16 -20.68 -2.91
C THR A 271 18.19 -19.54 -2.61
N VAL A 272 16.89 -19.80 -2.68
CA VAL A 272 15.84 -18.81 -2.33
C VAL A 272 15.97 -18.41 -0.86
N GLU A 273 16.08 -19.37 0.04
CA GLU A 273 16.23 -19.09 1.47
C GLU A 273 17.42 -18.17 1.75
N TRP A 274 18.56 -18.41 1.11
CA TRP A 274 19.77 -17.64 1.34
C TRP A 274 19.75 -16.24 0.71
N TYR A 275 19.34 -16.12 -0.53
CA TYR A 275 19.46 -14.86 -1.29
C TYR A 275 18.29 -13.92 -1.09
N PHE A 276 17.08 -14.46 -0.92
CA PHE A 276 15.86 -13.67 -0.82
C PHE A 276 15.32 -13.59 0.61
N ARG A 277 16.10 -14.07 1.60
CA ARG A 277 15.77 -13.99 3.04
C ARG A 277 14.42 -14.58 3.40
N LYS A 278 14.11 -15.75 2.87
CA LYS A 278 12.92 -16.50 3.24
C LYS A 278 13.30 -17.54 4.29
N PHE A 279 13.39 -17.10 5.54
CA PHE A 279 13.93 -17.94 6.62
C PHE A 279 12.83 -18.60 7.47
N GLU A 280 11.61 -18.04 7.47
CA GLU A 280 10.53 -18.51 8.30
C GLU A 280 9.25 -18.70 7.49
N GLN A 281 8.35 -19.50 8.06
CA GLN A 281 7.05 -19.80 7.49
C GLN A 281 5.97 -19.59 8.54
N VAL A 282 4.81 -19.12 8.12
CA VAL A 282 3.57 -19.07 8.90
C VAL A 282 2.51 -19.82 8.11
N ASP A 283 2.18 -21.04 8.56
CA ASP A 283 1.19 -21.88 7.91
C ASP A 283 -0.13 -21.91 8.70
N VAL A 284 -1.10 -21.17 8.19
CA VAL A 284 -2.43 -21.12 8.83
C VAL A 284 -3.18 -22.46 8.75
N GLU A 285 -2.70 -23.45 7.96
CA GLU A 285 -3.20 -24.81 8.01
C GLU A 285 -2.89 -25.53 9.33
N HIS A 286 -1.91 -25.06 10.10
CA HIS A 286 -1.66 -25.54 11.45
C HIS A 286 -2.68 -25.03 12.46
N ILE A 287 -3.51 -24.04 12.11
CA ILE A 287 -4.59 -23.51 12.93
C ILE A 287 -5.91 -24.09 12.45
N LYS A 288 -6.62 -24.79 13.32
CA LYS A 288 -7.88 -25.48 13.02
C LYS A 288 -9.03 -24.86 13.81
N THR A 289 -10.17 -24.72 13.15
CA THR A 289 -11.42 -24.33 13.78
C THR A 289 -12.09 -25.53 14.47
N THR A 290 -12.91 -25.27 15.48
CA THR A 290 -13.74 -26.27 16.15
C THR A 290 -15.18 -26.17 15.66
N ASP A 291 -16.02 -27.16 15.99
CA ASP A 291 -17.46 -27.15 15.67
C ASP A 291 -18.23 -25.99 16.33
N GLU A 292 -17.66 -25.35 17.35
CA GLU A 292 -18.24 -24.18 18.02
C GLU A 292 -18.03 -22.88 17.22
N PHE A 293 -17.10 -22.87 16.25
CA PHE A 293 -16.85 -21.73 15.37
C PHE A 293 -17.61 -21.88 14.06
N LEU A 294 -18.75 -21.22 13.98
CA LEU A 294 -19.73 -21.40 12.88
C LEU A 294 -19.35 -20.69 11.58
N SER A 295 -18.63 -19.57 11.66
CA SER A 295 -18.24 -18.79 10.48
C SER A 295 -17.02 -19.38 9.77
N GLY A 296 -16.01 -19.79 10.50
CA GLY A 296 -14.80 -20.41 9.96
C GLY A 296 -13.68 -19.45 9.60
N GLN A 297 -12.63 -20.01 9.02
CA GLN A 297 -11.36 -19.36 8.72
C GLN A 297 -11.11 -19.34 7.20
N PHE A 298 -10.44 -18.29 6.73
CA PHE A 298 -9.87 -18.22 5.39
C PHE A 298 -8.38 -17.83 5.46
N ALA A 299 -7.63 -18.13 4.40
CA ALA A 299 -6.24 -17.70 4.26
C ALA A 299 -6.19 -16.33 3.55
N SER A 300 -5.34 -15.43 4.05
CA SER A 300 -5.24 -14.05 3.57
C SER A 300 -3.80 -13.74 3.19
N TYR A 301 -3.59 -13.29 1.95
CA TYR A 301 -2.25 -13.02 1.43
C TYR A 301 -2.16 -11.67 0.73
N HIS A 302 -1.01 -10.99 0.93
CA HIS A 302 -0.56 -9.88 0.11
C HIS A 302 0.39 -10.41 -0.95
N ILE A 303 0.00 -10.44 -2.22
CA ILE A 303 0.81 -10.98 -3.30
C ILE A 303 0.82 -10.02 -4.49
N TYR A 304 2.00 -9.46 -4.74
CA TYR A 304 2.25 -8.55 -5.86
C TYR A 304 2.98 -9.27 -7.00
N PRO A 305 2.75 -8.90 -8.28
CA PRO A 305 3.35 -9.61 -9.41
C PRO A 305 4.87 -9.43 -9.53
N TYR A 306 5.43 -8.44 -8.86
CA TYR A 306 6.84 -8.07 -8.88
C TYR A 306 7.58 -8.36 -7.57
N PHE A 307 6.88 -8.69 -6.51
CA PHE A 307 7.47 -8.94 -5.18
C PHE A 307 7.06 -10.29 -4.62
N PRO A 308 8.01 -11.06 -4.08
CA PRO A 308 9.46 -10.82 -4.14
C PRO A 308 10.04 -11.14 -5.52
N ASP A 309 11.22 -10.64 -5.78
CA ASP A 309 11.92 -10.78 -7.07
C ASP A 309 12.05 -12.22 -7.55
N TYR A 310 12.19 -13.18 -6.62
CA TYR A 310 12.32 -14.60 -6.95
C TYR A 310 11.07 -15.20 -7.64
N LEU A 311 9.91 -14.56 -7.57
CA LEU A 311 8.75 -15.03 -8.35
C LEU A 311 9.05 -15.08 -9.84
N GLY A 312 9.82 -14.12 -10.37
CA GLY A 312 10.26 -14.15 -11.75
C GLY A 312 11.17 -15.32 -12.12
N PHE A 313 11.72 -16.03 -11.14
CA PHE A 313 12.66 -17.17 -11.31
C PHE A 313 12.08 -18.51 -10.86
N MET A 314 10.79 -18.62 -10.58
CA MET A 314 10.17 -19.82 -10.01
C MET A 314 10.53 -21.11 -10.76
N ASP A 315 10.56 -21.07 -12.09
CA ASP A 315 10.88 -22.18 -12.94
C ASP A 315 12.38 -22.58 -12.91
N VAL A 316 13.24 -21.68 -12.49
CA VAL A 316 14.70 -21.87 -12.38
C VAL A 316 15.10 -22.26 -10.96
N LEU A 317 14.47 -21.67 -9.95
CA LEU A 317 14.81 -21.83 -8.53
C LEU A 317 14.14 -23.02 -7.84
N GLY A 318 13.44 -23.87 -8.61
CA GLY A 318 13.02 -25.16 -8.13
C GLY A 318 11.70 -25.19 -7.37
N MET A 319 10.86 -24.16 -7.47
CA MET A 319 9.46 -24.36 -7.15
C MET A 319 8.88 -25.35 -8.18
N LYS A 320 8.24 -26.39 -7.69
CA LYS A 320 7.75 -27.48 -8.52
C LYS A 320 6.53 -27.03 -9.31
N ILE A 321 6.78 -26.39 -10.45
CA ILE A 321 5.75 -26.12 -11.45
C ILE A 321 5.61 -27.41 -12.26
N GLU A 322 4.49 -28.10 -12.11
CA GLU A 322 4.26 -29.39 -12.77
C GLU A 322 4.21 -29.26 -14.30
N SER A 323 3.75 -28.10 -14.80
CA SER A 323 3.75 -27.78 -16.22
C SER A 323 3.95 -26.30 -16.46
N ARG A 324 5.08 -25.89 -17.02
CA ARG A 324 5.29 -24.50 -17.46
C ARG A 324 4.28 -24.09 -18.53
N GLU A 325 3.84 -25.02 -19.37
CA GLU A 325 2.88 -24.76 -20.45
C GLU A 325 1.52 -24.29 -19.91
N GLU A 326 1.10 -24.78 -18.74
CA GLU A 326 -0.15 -24.40 -18.07
C GLU A 326 -0.17 -22.92 -17.68
N PHE A 327 0.99 -22.36 -17.34
CA PHE A 327 1.16 -20.97 -16.92
C PHE A 327 1.78 -20.09 -18.00
N THR A 328 1.74 -20.53 -19.25
CA THR A 328 2.18 -19.73 -20.40
C THR A 328 0.95 -19.08 -21.03
N ASP A 329 0.97 -17.75 -21.12
CA ASP A 329 -0.10 -16.97 -21.73
C ASP A 329 -0.09 -17.14 -23.27
N GLU A 330 -1.13 -16.67 -23.97
CA GLU A 330 -1.31 -16.87 -25.42
C GLU A 330 -0.16 -16.30 -26.27
N ASP A 331 0.53 -15.28 -25.76
CA ASP A 331 1.70 -14.66 -26.41
C ASP A 331 3.02 -15.40 -26.16
N GLY A 332 3.00 -16.47 -25.37
CA GLY A 332 4.16 -17.27 -25.01
C GLY A 332 4.86 -16.81 -23.73
N THR A 333 4.33 -15.80 -23.03
CA THR A 333 4.89 -15.27 -21.78
C THR A 333 4.59 -16.22 -20.63
N PHE A 334 5.62 -16.56 -19.83
CA PHE A 334 5.42 -17.31 -18.60
C PHE A 334 4.85 -16.40 -17.51
N ASN A 335 3.66 -16.75 -16.99
CA ASN A 335 2.98 -16.01 -15.94
C ASN A 335 3.35 -16.58 -14.56
N SER A 336 4.48 -16.13 -14.02
CA SER A 336 4.99 -16.51 -12.71
C SER A 336 4.02 -16.17 -11.59
N TYR A 337 3.31 -15.05 -11.71
CA TYR A 337 2.31 -14.61 -10.73
C TYR A 337 1.16 -15.63 -10.61
N ARG A 338 0.56 -16.02 -11.73
CA ARG A 338 -0.51 -17.04 -11.74
C ARG A 338 -0.02 -18.39 -11.23
N ALA A 339 1.21 -18.79 -11.57
CA ALA A 339 1.79 -20.04 -11.08
C ALA A 339 1.93 -20.04 -9.55
N TYR A 340 2.41 -18.95 -8.98
CA TYR A 340 2.56 -18.81 -7.54
C TYR A 340 1.20 -18.76 -6.82
N LEU A 341 0.24 -18.00 -7.31
CA LEU A 341 -1.13 -17.95 -6.78
C LEU A 341 -1.79 -19.34 -6.77
N THR A 342 -1.59 -20.12 -7.86
CA THR A 342 -2.11 -21.49 -7.94
C THR A 342 -1.46 -22.38 -6.90
N ALA A 343 -0.15 -22.25 -6.66
CA ALA A 343 0.55 -23.02 -5.64
C ALA A 343 0.05 -22.67 -4.22
N ILE A 344 -0.11 -21.40 -3.90
CA ILE A 344 -0.68 -20.93 -2.62
C ILE A 344 -2.09 -21.49 -2.44
N ASN A 345 -2.97 -21.33 -3.44
CA ASN A 345 -4.33 -21.86 -3.34
C ASN A 345 -4.38 -23.38 -3.21
N ALA A 346 -3.49 -24.12 -3.89
CA ALA A 346 -3.42 -25.57 -3.80
C ALA A 346 -2.92 -26.07 -2.43
N HIS A 347 -2.06 -25.31 -1.76
CA HIS A 347 -1.56 -25.64 -0.43
C HIS A 347 -2.70 -25.65 0.62
N HIS A 348 -3.58 -24.66 0.57
CA HIS A 348 -4.63 -24.52 1.56
C HIS A 348 -5.84 -25.43 1.33
N THR A 349 -6.50 -25.82 2.41
CA THR A 349 -7.78 -26.55 2.39
C THR A 349 -8.98 -25.61 2.55
N MET A 350 -8.74 -24.37 2.97
CA MET A 350 -9.71 -23.30 3.17
C MET A 350 -9.73 -22.30 2.00
N PRO A 351 -10.73 -21.39 1.93
CA PRO A 351 -10.73 -20.32 0.93
C PRO A 351 -9.48 -19.45 1.05
N VAL A 352 -8.92 -19.04 -0.08
CA VAL A 352 -7.79 -18.09 -0.15
C VAL A 352 -8.29 -16.77 -0.73
N ILE A 353 -7.99 -15.67 -0.05
CA ILE A 353 -8.21 -14.30 -0.53
C ILE A 353 -6.87 -13.61 -0.71
N ILE A 354 -6.67 -13.04 -1.88
CA ILE A 354 -5.54 -12.14 -2.09
C ILE A 354 -5.99 -10.76 -1.62
N SER A 355 -5.65 -10.48 -0.36
CA SER A 355 -6.08 -9.28 0.37
C SER A 355 -5.28 -8.03 0.05
N GLU A 356 -4.21 -8.17 -0.73
CA GLU A 356 -3.55 -7.09 -1.46
C GLU A 356 -2.97 -7.61 -2.76
N TYR A 357 -3.24 -6.88 -3.84
CA TYR A 357 -2.55 -6.99 -5.12
C TYR A 357 -2.60 -5.63 -5.83
N GLY A 358 -1.58 -5.31 -6.60
CA GLY A 358 -1.56 -4.03 -7.30
C GLY A 358 -0.27 -3.79 -8.05
N VAL A 359 -0.28 -2.72 -8.81
CA VAL A 359 0.91 -2.11 -9.43
C VAL A 359 0.73 -0.59 -9.38
N PRO A 360 1.75 0.20 -9.05
CA PRO A 360 1.66 1.65 -9.02
C PRO A 360 2.03 2.27 -10.35
N SER A 361 1.43 3.42 -10.67
CA SER A 361 1.81 4.28 -11.81
C SER A 361 2.82 5.37 -11.40
N SER A 362 3.63 5.10 -10.41
CA SER A 362 4.62 6.03 -9.89
C SER A 362 5.77 6.27 -10.86
N ARG A 363 6.39 7.47 -10.76
CA ARG A 363 7.59 7.82 -11.54
C ARG A 363 8.79 6.96 -11.14
N GLY A 364 9.03 6.82 -9.84
CA GLY A 364 10.07 5.93 -9.34
C GLY A 364 9.78 4.47 -9.64
N ARG A 365 10.83 3.67 -9.68
CA ARG A 365 10.77 2.23 -9.95
C ARG A 365 11.65 1.48 -8.98
N ALA A 366 11.23 0.29 -8.56
CA ALA A 366 12.06 -0.57 -7.70
C ALA A 366 12.19 -2.00 -8.23
N GLN A 367 11.10 -2.68 -8.50
CA GLN A 367 11.07 -4.11 -8.85
C GLN A 367 10.20 -4.35 -10.08
N SER A 368 10.49 -5.41 -10.81
CA SER A 368 9.69 -5.83 -11.97
C SER A 368 9.63 -7.34 -12.05
N ASP A 369 8.48 -7.87 -12.44
CA ASP A 369 8.42 -9.24 -12.91
C ASP A 369 9.11 -9.34 -14.27
N ARG A 370 10.22 -10.06 -14.31
CA ARG A 370 11.04 -10.26 -15.51
C ARG A 370 10.30 -10.96 -16.67
N ASN A 371 9.23 -11.68 -16.38
CA ASN A 371 8.49 -12.42 -17.39
C ASN A 371 7.37 -11.58 -18.01
N THR A 372 6.54 -10.95 -17.19
CA THR A 372 5.37 -10.18 -17.64
C THR A 372 5.65 -8.68 -17.78
N GLY A 373 6.75 -8.19 -17.20
CA GLY A 373 7.08 -6.77 -17.18
C GLY A 373 6.24 -5.94 -16.21
N ARG A 374 5.36 -6.55 -15.41
CA ARG A 374 4.62 -5.83 -14.37
C ARG A 374 5.58 -5.31 -13.32
N SER A 375 5.48 -4.02 -13.02
CA SER A 375 6.52 -3.30 -12.30
C SER A 375 5.97 -2.57 -11.08
N GLN A 376 6.82 -2.43 -10.07
CA GLN A 376 6.60 -1.50 -8.96
C GLN A 376 7.10 -0.12 -9.40
N GLY A 377 6.23 0.63 -10.08
CA GLY A 377 6.50 1.95 -10.63
C GLY A 377 7.08 1.96 -12.04
N GLY A 378 7.26 3.17 -12.57
CA GLY A 378 7.72 3.41 -13.94
C GLY A 378 6.69 3.01 -15.00
N MET A 379 5.41 3.04 -14.66
CA MET A 379 4.27 2.68 -15.53
C MET A 379 3.30 3.86 -15.62
N SER A 380 2.66 4.02 -16.79
CA SER A 380 1.56 4.96 -16.94
C SER A 380 0.28 4.46 -16.25
N GLU A 381 -0.68 5.35 -15.99
CA GLU A 381 -1.99 4.97 -15.44
C GLU A 381 -2.74 3.98 -16.35
N GLU A 382 -2.59 4.09 -17.67
CA GLU A 382 -3.19 3.13 -18.61
C GLU A 382 -2.58 1.72 -18.46
N GLU A 383 -1.25 1.64 -18.30
CA GLU A 383 -0.55 0.38 -18.05
C GLU A 383 -0.91 -0.19 -16.67
N GLN A 384 -1.01 0.65 -15.65
CA GLN A 384 -1.49 0.28 -14.32
C GLN A 384 -2.87 -0.36 -14.40
N GLY A 385 -3.83 0.29 -15.07
CA GLY A 385 -5.19 -0.24 -15.23
C GLY A 385 -5.22 -1.59 -15.93
N LYS A 386 -4.45 -1.77 -17.00
CA LYS A 386 -4.32 -3.06 -17.71
C LYS A 386 -3.72 -4.14 -16.80
N ALA A 387 -2.67 -3.80 -16.05
CA ALA A 387 -2.01 -4.73 -15.15
C ALA A 387 -2.91 -5.14 -13.97
N LEU A 388 -3.66 -4.19 -13.38
CA LEU A 388 -4.65 -4.49 -12.32
C LEU A 388 -5.72 -5.48 -12.78
N VAL A 389 -6.30 -5.23 -13.97
CA VAL A 389 -7.30 -6.15 -14.55
C VAL A 389 -6.71 -7.52 -14.82
N GLN A 390 -5.47 -7.60 -15.29
CA GLN A 390 -4.82 -8.89 -15.54
C GLN A 390 -4.48 -9.62 -14.22
N CYS A 391 -4.00 -8.92 -13.20
CA CYS A 391 -3.77 -9.51 -11.87
C CYS A 391 -5.07 -10.09 -11.29
N TYR A 392 -6.18 -9.35 -11.38
CA TYR A 392 -7.49 -9.87 -10.96
C TYR A 392 -7.86 -11.17 -11.69
N LYS A 393 -7.69 -11.21 -13.01
CA LYS A 393 -7.95 -12.43 -13.81
C LYS A 393 -7.06 -13.60 -13.40
N ASP A 394 -5.77 -13.33 -13.13
CA ASP A 394 -4.82 -14.35 -12.69
C ASP A 394 -5.21 -14.92 -11.32
N ILE A 395 -5.65 -14.07 -10.38
CA ILE A 395 -6.12 -14.46 -9.04
C ILE A 395 -7.36 -15.37 -9.17
N MET A 396 -8.35 -14.97 -9.96
CA MET A 396 -9.58 -15.77 -10.12
C MET A 396 -9.30 -17.08 -10.87
N ALA A 397 -8.45 -17.07 -11.90
CA ALA A 397 -8.04 -18.27 -12.61
C ALA A 397 -7.26 -19.27 -11.74
N SER A 398 -6.62 -18.80 -10.67
CA SER A 398 -5.91 -19.64 -9.69
C SER A 398 -6.85 -20.31 -8.67
N GLY A 399 -8.17 -20.04 -8.73
CA GLY A 399 -9.17 -20.63 -7.85
C GLY A 399 -9.29 -19.95 -6.48
N CYS A 400 -8.73 -18.76 -6.30
CA CYS A 400 -8.91 -17.97 -5.09
C CYS A 400 -10.37 -17.52 -4.92
N ALA A 401 -10.82 -17.37 -3.68
CA ALA A 401 -12.19 -16.99 -3.34
C ALA A 401 -12.47 -15.49 -3.48
N GLY A 402 -11.46 -14.70 -3.74
CA GLY A 402 -11.59 -13.25 -3.95
C GLY A 402 -10.27 -12.52 -3.94
N SER A 403 -10.38 -11.22 -4.18
CA SER A 403 -9.24 -10.32 -4.26
C SER A 403 -9.58 -8.93 -3.75
N VAL A 404 -8.58 -8.21 -3.24
CA VAL A 404 -8.69 -6.83 -2.77
C VAL A 404 -7.55 -6.03 -3.39
N ALA A 405 -7.91 -5.04 -4.21
CA ALA A 405 -6.92 -4.24 -4.92
C ALA A 405 -6.29 -3.19 -3.98
N PHE A 406 -4.98 -3.17 -3.92
CA PHE A 406 -4.23 -2.13 -3.24
C PHE A 406 -3.91 -1.02 -4.26
N THR A 407 -4.50 0.15 -4.15
CA THR A 407 -5.39 0.66 -3.11
C THR A 407 -6.44 1.59 -3.71
N TRP A 408 -7.46 2.00 -2.93
CA TRP A 408 -8.50 2.89 -3.41
C TRP A 408 -7.96 4.27 -3.80
N GLN A 409 -7.28 4.95 -2.86
CA GLN A 409 -6.73 6.29 -3.08
C GLN A 409 -5.22 6.31 -3.01
N ASP A 410 -4.61 7.27 -3.72
CA ASP A 410 -3.17 7.51 -3.63
C ASP A 410 -2.72 7.81 -2.20
N GLU A 411 -1.58 7.24 -1.84
CA GLU A 411 -0.94 7.46 -0.55
C GLU A 411 0.28 8.38 -0.72
N TRP A 412 0.03 9.68 -0.76
CA TRP A 412 1.01 10.74 -1.01
C TRP A 412 2.22 10.72 -0.05
N PHE A 413 2.08 10.10 1.13
CA PHE A 413 3.13 9.98 2.15
C PHE A 413 4.05 8.77 1.97
N LYS A 414 3.79 7.91 0.99
CA LYS A 414 4.61 6.72 0.76
C LYS A 414 6.07 7.09 0.50
N ARG A 415 6.95 6.28 1.05
CA ARG A 415 8.37 6.21 0.76
C ARG A 415 8.80 4.75 0.86
N THR A 416 9.83 4.39 0.12
CA THR A 416 10.30 3.01 0.05
C THR A 416 11.76 2.90 0.47
N TRP A 417 12.25 1.69 0.63
CA TRP A 417 13.61 1.38 1.08
C TRP A 417 14.70 2.13 0.28
N ASN A 418 14.48 2.44 -0.99
CA ASN A 418 15.44 3.13 -1.86
C ASN A 418 15.34 4.67 -1.80
N THR A 419 14.34 5.22 -1.14
CA THR A 419 14.13 6.67 -1.01
C THR A 419 14.03 7.15 0.44
N MET A 420 13.68 6.28 1.41
CA MET A 420 13.29 6.69 2.76
C MET A 420 14.36 7.47 3.52
N ALA A 421 15.64 7.29 3.21
CA ALA A 421 16.70 7.94 3.99
C ALA A 421 16.86 9.43 3.67
N TYR A 422 16.32 9.93 2.55
CA TYR A 422 16.35 11.35 2.20
C TYR A 422 14.98 12.02 2.14
N THR A 423 13.93 11.28 2.49
CA THR A 423 12.56 11.78 2.57
C THR A 423 12.15 12.01 4.02
N ASP A 424 11.69 13.20 4.33
CA ASP A 424 11.22 13.59 5.66
C ASP A 424 9.71 13.87 5.62
N LEU A 425 8.92 12.86 5.99
CA LEU A 425 7.45 12.92 5.99
C LEU A 425 6.88 13.92 6.99
N THR A 426 7.68 14.44 7.95
CA THR A 426 7.20 15.39 8.94
C THR A 426 7.21 16.84 8.43
N LYS A 427 7.82 17.09 7.28
CA LYS A 427 7.97 18.45 6.74
C LYS A 427 6.81 18.92 5.88
N THR A 428 6.06 18.02 5.29
CA THR A 428 4.95 18.35 4.40
C THR A 428 3.83 17.32 4.50
N CYS A 429 2.61 17.79 4.41
CA CYS A 429 1.41 16.97 4.29
C CYS A 429 0.91 16.86 2.83
N TYR A 430 1.75 17.23 1.87
CA TYR A 430 1.54 17.05 0.45
C TYR A 430 2.63 16.13 -0.12
N TRP A 431 2.64 15.84 -1.39
CA TRP A 431 3.53 14.89 -2.06
C TRP A 431 4.99 14.96 -1.58
N SER A 432 5.35 14.07 -0.64
CA SER A 432 6.62 14.12 0.08
C SER A 432 7.79 13.54 -0.69
N ASP A 433 7.51 12.56 -1.55
CA ASP A 433 8.53 11.80 -2.28
C ASP A 433 8.04 11.41 -3.68
N TYR A 434 8.33 12.26 -4.66
CA TYR A 434 7.97 12.00 -6.05
C TYR A 434 8.78 10.87 -6.70
N GLN A 435 9.89 10.50 -6.09
CA GLN A 435 10.78 9.43 -6.56
C GLN A 435 10.44 8.07 -5.98
N THR A 436 9.52 7.97 -5.03
CA THR A 436 9.09 6.68 -4.50
C THR A 436 8.41 5.86 -5.61
N ASN A 437 8.63 4.55 -5.54
CA ASN A 437 7.97 3.60 -6.43
C ASN A 437 6.59 3.17 -5.94
N GLU A 438 6.03 3.81 -4.91
CA GLU A 438 4.74 3.42 -4.33
C GLU A 438 3.73 4.57 -4.21
N GLN A 439 4.01 5.75 -4.71
CA GLN A 439 3.15 6.91 -4.49
C GLN A 439 1.76 6.80 -5.15
N TYR A 440 1.68 6.19 -6.33
CA TYR A 440 0.47 6.14 -7.17
C TYR A 440 -0.06 4.72 -7.32
N PHE A 441 -0.33 4.07 -6.21
CA PHE A 441 -1.09 2.81 -6.19
C PHE A 441 -2.60 3.02 -6.33
N GLY A 442 -3.07 4.23 -6.03
CA GLY A 442 -4.50 4.55 -6.01
C GLY A 442 -5.19 4.32 -7.34
N ILE A 443 -6.40 3.72 -7.27
CA ILE A 443 -7.35 3.74 -8.38
C ILE A 443 -7.93 5.15 -8.52
N LEU A 444 -8.06 5.86 -7.38
CA LEU A 444 -8.42 7.27 -7.29
C LEU A 444 -7.15 8.09 -7.04
N SER A 445 -6.83 8.99 -7.95
CA SER A 445 -5.76 9.98 -7.80
C SER A 445 -6.28 11.28 -7.17
N PHE A 446 -5.35 12.12 -6.71
CA PHE A 446 -5.64 13.45 -6.20
C PHE A 446 -4.90 14.51 -7.00
N ASP A 447 -5.58 15.62 -7.27
CA ASP A 447 -4.91 16.85 -7.70
C ASP A 447 -4.05 17.43 -6.57
N PRO A 448 -3.03 18.24 -6.89
CA PRO A 448 -2.23 18.92 -5.87
C PRO A 448 -3.09 19.81 -4.96
N GLY A 449 -2.85 19.72 -3.67
CA GLY A 449 -3.52 20.57 -2.69
C GLY A 449 -5.03 20.37 -2.58
N GLU A 450 -5.74 21.46 -2.32
CA GLU A 450 -7.21 21.49 -2.13
C GLU A 450 -7.98 21.82 -3.41
N VAL A 451 -7.29 22.24 -4.46
CA VAL A 451 -7.86 22.71 -5.72
C VAL A 451 -7.15 22.03 -6.90
N GLU A 452 -7.63 22.32 -8.08
CA GLU A 452 -7.02 21.84 -9.34
C GLU A 452 -5.57 22.33 -9.48
N SER A 453 -4.78 21.61 -10.28
CA SER A 453 -3.43 22.02 -10.69
C SER A 453 -3.45 23.43 -11.27
N VAL A 454 -2.42 24.22 -10.98
CA VAL A 454 -2.31 25.61 -11.48
C VAL A 454 -2.08 25.70 -12.99
N CYS A 455 -1.58 24.62 -13.58
CA CYS A 455 -1.52 24.39 -15.03
C CYS A 455 -1.19 22.92 -15.32
N TYR A 456 -1.34 22.53 -16.58
CA TYR A 456 -0.98 21.20 -17.06
C TYR A 456 0.14 21.25 -18.10
N VAL A 457 0.85 20.14 -18.25
CA VAL A 457 1.86 19.96 -19.31
C VAL A 457 1.13 19.50 -20.58
N ASP A 458 0.40 20.38 -21.25
CA ASP A 458 -0.44 20.07 -22.42
C ASP A 458 -0.20 20.99 -23.62
N GLY A 459 0.65 22.03 -23.43
CA GLY A 459 0.95 23.01 -24.45
C GLY A 459 -0.06 24.15 -24.54
N ASP A 460 -1.09 24.20 -23.69
CA ASP A 460 -1.98 25.34 -23.58
C ASP A 460 -1.24 26.52 -22.90
N VAL A 461 -1.11 27.62 -23.65
CA VAL A 461 -0.46 28.83 -23.15
C VAL A 461 -1.43 29.79 -22.46
N SER A 462 -2.73 29.53 -22.53
CA SER A 462 -3.76 30.42 -21.97
C SER A 462 -3.79 30.41 -20.44
N GLU A 463 -3.21 29.38 -19.83
CA GLU A 463 -3.05 29.27 -18.38
C GLU A 463 -1.96 30.19 -17.79
N TRP A 464 -1.11 30.77 -18.67
CA TRP A 464 0.05 31.57 -18.28
C TRP A 464 -0.22 33.06 -18.42
N GLU A 465 0.16 33.84 -17.40
CA GLU A 465 -0.01 35.28 -17.35
C GLU A 465 1.34 36.02 -17.48
N GLU A 466 1.31 37.33 -17.82
CA GLU A 466 2.52 38.17 -17.83
C GLU A 466 3.22 38.22 -16.44
N THR A 467 2.46 38.05 -15.38
CA THR A 467 2.98 38.05 -14.01
C THR A 467 3.81 36.80 -13.66
N ASP A 468 3.69 35.74 -14.45
CA ASP A 468 4.45 34.51 -14.27
C ASP A 468 5.86 34.60 -14.87
N ILE A 469 6.14 35.64 -15.68
CA ILE A 469 7.44 35.82 -16.31
C ILE A 469 8.48 36.19 -15.25
N VAL A 470 9.47 35.33 -15.08
CA VAL A 470 10.59 35.53 -14.14
C VAL A 470 11.87 36.02 -14.82
N MET A 471 11.98 35.83 -16.15
CA MET A 471 13.07 36.32 -16.95
C MET A 471 12.59 36.64 -18.39
N GLU A 472 13.06 37.76 -18.93
CA GLU A 472 12.73 38.15 -20.30
C GLU A 472 13.96 38.80 -21.01
N THR A 473 14.11 38.47 -22.27
CA THR A 473 15.08 39.07 -23.21
C THR A 473 14.36 39.46 -24.49
N ASP A 474 15.06 40.06 -25.47
CA ASP A 474 14.46 40.43 -26.75
C ASP A 474 13.89 39.24 -27.55
N THR A 475 14.33 38.00 -27.27
CA THR A 475 13.99 36.80 -28.08
C THR A 475 13.57 35.60 -27.23
N MET A 476 13.59 35.70 -25.90
CA MET A 476 13.29 34.58 -25.02
C MET A 476 12.65 35.06 -23.73
N SER A 477 11.69 34.31 -23.21
CA SER A 477 11.17 34.48 -21.85
C SER A 477 11.06 33.14 -21.13
N LEU A 478 11.21 33.19 -19.79
CA LEU A 478 10.99 32.09 -18.88
C LEU A 478 9.88 32.49 -17.92
N SER A 479 8.84 31.68 -17.85
CA SER A 479 7.77 31.81 -16.84
C SER A 479 7.83 30.66 -15.86
N CYS A 480 7.38 30.89 -14.64
CA CYS A 480 7.38 29.90 -13.56
C CYS A 480 6.08 29.97 -12.77
N LYS A 481 5.49 28.82 -12.51
CA LYS A 481 4.37 28.60 -11.58
C LYS A 481 4.72 27.47 -10.63
N TYR A 482 4.00 27.37 -9.54
CA TYR A 482 4.12 26.23 -8.63
C TYR A 482 2.79 25.98 -7.91
N ASP A 483 2.58 24.75 -7.51
CA ASP A 483 1.53 24.31 -6.59
C ASP A 483 2.15 23.41 -5.49
N GLU A 484 1.34 22.65 -4.80
CA GLU A 484 1.74 21.80 -3.70
C GLU A 484 2.56 20.57 -4.13
N LYS A 485 2.58 20.27 -5.44
CA LYS A 485 3.22 19.08 -6.00
C LYS A 485 4.36 19.40 -6.95
N TYR A 486 4.19 20.41 -7.81
CA TYR A 486 5.09 20.70 -8.93
C TYR A 486 5.57 22.14 -8.98
N VAL A 487 6.71 22.31 -9.63
CA VAL A 487 7.16 23.58 -10.20
C VAL A 487 7.08 23.47 -11.71
N TYR A 488 6.34 24.36 -12.34
CA TYR A 488 6.11 24.40 -13.78
C TYR A 488 6.95 25.49 -14.42
N PHE A 489 7.60 25.17 -15.51
CA PHE A 489 8.39 26.11 -16.31
C PHE A 489 7.82 26.20 -17.72
N ARG A 490 7.66 27.42 -18.20
CA ARG A 490 7.36 27.68 -19.60
C ARG A 490 8.49 28.50 -20.19
N VAL A 491 9.19 27.94 -21.19
CA VAL A 491 10.21 28.64 -21.96
C VAL A 491 9.60 29.03 -23.30
N HIS A 492 9.57 30.32 -23.60
CA HIS A 492 9.27 30.83 -24.94
C HIS A 492 10.57 31.32 -25.58
N LYS A 493 10.84 30.89 -26.81
CA LYS A 493 11.99 31.33 -27.59
C LYS A 493 11.60 31.48 -29.07
N ASP A 494 11.87 32.69 -29.63
CA ASP A 494 11.69 32.96 -31.05
C ASP A 494 12.56 32.04 -31.90
N ASP A 495 12.01 31.55 -33.04
CA ASP A 495 12.71 30.66 -33.96
C ASP A 495 13.34 29.41 -33.34
N PHE A 496 12.72 28.87 -32.29
CA PHE A 496 13.18 27.64 -31.65
C PHE A 496 12.92 26.41 -32.54
N HIS A 497 13.95 25.59 -32.70
CA HIS A 497 13.90 24.35 -33.46
C HIS A 497 14.19 23.16 -32.57
N PHE A 498 13.15 22.57 -31.99
CA PHE A 498 13.25 21.41 -31.11
C PHE A 498 14.01 20.25 -31.78
N GLY A 499 14.96 19.65 -31.04
CA GLY A 499 15.85 18.60 -31.53
C GLY A 499 17.08 19.10 -32.32
N ASN A 500 17.13 20.40 -32.66
CA ASN A 500 18.31 21.01 -33.32
C ASN A 500 19.06 22.00 -32.43
N GLU A 501 18.39 22.50 -31.42
CA GLU A 501 18.95 23.43 -30.43
C GLU A 501 18.78 22.82 -29.03
N THR A 502 19.69 23.18 -28.13
CA THR A 502 19.64 22.79 -26.74
C THR A 502 19.45 24.02 -25.87
N LEU A 503 18.46 23.97 -24.96
CA LEU A 503 18.25 24.97 -23.94
C LEU A 503 18.72 24.42 -22.60
N TYR A 504 19.36 25.25 -21.80
CA TYR A 504 19.82 24.93 -20.44
C TYR A 504 19.14 25.85 -19.46
N VAL A 505 18.48 25.28 -18.46
CA VAL A 505 17.85 26.01 -17.35
C VAL A 505 18.54 25.61 -16.06
N PRO A 506 19.48 26.44 -15.54
CA PRO A 506 20.07 26.19 -14.22
C PRO A 506 19.05 26.51 -13.13
N ILE A 507 18.98 25.64 -12.11
CA ILE A 507 18.00 25.72 -11.03
C ILE A 507 18.74 25.67 -9.70
N ASP A 508 18.59 26.74 -8.88
CA ASP A 508 19.07 26.83 -7.51
C ASP A 508 17.89 26.58 -6.56
N THR A 509 17.95 25.48 -5.80
CA THR A 509 16.93 25.09 -4.83
C THR A 509 17.38 25.30 -3.40
N THR A 510 18.68 25.41 -3.17
CA THR A 510 19.26 25.47 -1.84
C THR A 510 20.38 26.53 -1.77
N PRO A 511 20.15 27.67 -1.14
CA PRO A 511 21.14 28.73 -1.08
C PRO A 511 22.52 28.27 -0.60
N LYS A 512 23.58 28.67 -1.30
CA LYS A 512 24.99 28.34 -1.00
C LYS A 512 25.37 26.88 -1.25
N SER A 513 24.59 26.18 -2.03
CA SER A 513 24.94 24.86 -2.55
C SER A 513 25.03 24.93 -4.09
N GLY A 514 25.40 23.83 -4.74
CA GLY A 514 25.46 23.75 -6.20
C GLY A 514 26.80 24.13 -6.81
N SER A 515 26.76 24.55 -8.08
CA SER A 515 27.93 24.98 -8.87
C SER A 515 27.63 26.19 -9.73
N THR A 516 28.60 27.11 -9.83
CA THR A 516 28.56 28.28 -10.72
C THR A 516 28.94 27.93 -12.17
N ALA A 517 29.39 26.70 -12.42
CA ALA A 517 29.75 26.21 -13.74
C ALA A 517 29.00 24.91 -14.05
N CYS A 518 28.84 24.61 -15.33
CA CYS A 518 28.40 23.31 -15.80
C CYS A 518 29.29 22.85 -16.97
N ASP A 519 29.82 21.65 -16.91
CA ASP A 519 30.68 21.10 -17.94
C ASP A 519 29.96 21.08 -19.31
N GLY A 520 30.63 21.65 -20.32
CA GLY A 520 30.07 21.78 -21.65
C GLY A 520 29.23 23.04 -21.90
N ILE A 521 28.98 23.87 -20.88
CA ILE A 521 28.31 25.17 -21.00
C ILE A 521 29.35 26.28 -20.82
N ALA A 522 29.46 27.18 -21.79
CA ALA A 522 30.51 28.20 -21.80
C ALA A 522 30.34 29.33 -20.77
N PRO A 523 29.15 29.93 -20.53
CA PRO A 523 29.00 30.96 -19.53
C PRO A 523 28.96 30.35 -18.10
N LEU A 524 29.51 31.08 -17.16
CA LEU A 524 29.28 30.79 -15.74
C LEU A 524 27.87 31.25 -15.36
N PHE A 525 27.27 30.54 -14.42
CA PHE A 525 26.00 30.93 -13.81
C PHE A 525 26.22 32.11 -12.84
N GLU A 526 25.25 33.00 -12.75
CA GLU A 526 25.29 34.11 -11.79
C GLU A 526 25.12 33.65 -10.34
N GLN A 527 24.45 32.50 -10.17
CA GLN A 527 24.25 31.83 -8.87
C GLN A 527 24.64 30.36 -9.01
N GLU A 528 24.92 29.73 -7.86
CA GLU A 528 25.23 28.32 -7.78
C GLU A 528 23.97 27.50 -8.09
N ALA A 529 24.00 26.64 -9.09
CA ALA A 529 22.88 25.76 -9.44
C ALA A 529 23.05 24.37 -8.83
N ASP A 530 21.96 23.82 -8.28
CA ASP A 530 21.90 22.45 -7.79
C ASP A 530 21.53 21.47 -8.89
N PHE A 531 20.66 21.92 -9.81
CA PHE A 531 20.20 21.14 -10.95
C PHE A 531 20.38 21.93 -12.25
N VAL A 532 20.47 21.20 -13.37
CA VAL A 532 20.43 21.77 -14.72
C VAL A 532 19.40 20.99 -15.54
N LEU A 533 18.33 21.66 -15.96
CA LEU A 533 17.39 21.12 -16.94
C LEU A 533 17.95 21.35 -18.33
N ILE A 534 18.04 20.30 -19.14
CA ILE A 534 18.56 20.28 -20.51
C ILE A 534 17.42 19.88 -21.44
N ILE A 535 16.95 20.82 -22.26
CA ILE A 535 15.91 20.60 -23.26
C ILE A 535 16.59 20.46 -24.63
N SER A 536 16.64 19.26 -25.18
CA SER A 536 17.38 18.98 -26.41
C SER A 536 16.59 18.20 -27.45
N GLY A 537 15.82 17.20 -27.07
CA GLY A 537 15.02 16.35 -27.96
C GLY A 537 14.06 15.48 -27.14
N ARG A 538 13.23 14.71 -27.82
CA ARG A 538 12.20 13.88 -27.15
C ARG A 538 12.80 12.86 -26.21
N GLU A 539 13.89 12.24 -26.59
CA GLU A 539 14.54 11.16 -25.85
C GLU A 539 15.73 11.63 -24.99
N ASP A 540 16.16 12.90 -25.20
CA ASP A 540 17.38 13.42 -24.61
C ASP A 540 17.14 14.56 -23.61
N THR A 541 15.89 15.01 -23.43
CA THR A 541 15.54 16.03 -22.44
C THR A 541 15.63 15.43 -21.04
N LYS A 542 16.36 16.10 -20.16
CA LYS A 542 16.66 15.58 -18.83
C LYS A 542 16.99 16.68 -17.82
N ILE A 543 16.86 16.32 -16.54
CA ILE A 543 17.38 17.10 -15.44
C ILE A 543 18.58 16.36 -14.82
N LEU A 544 19.66 17.08 -14.59
CA LEU A 544 20.86 16.58 -13.93
C LEU A 544 21.01 17.24 -12.57
N VAL A 545 21.61 16.54 -11.62
CA VAL A 545 21.95 17.04 -10.29
C VAL A 545 23.46 17.28 -10.17
N GLN A 546 23.86 18.27 -9.43
CA GLN A 546 25.29 18.48 -9.12
C GLN A 546 25.83 17.24 -8.38
N GLU A 547 26.95 16.67 -8.86
CA GLU A 547 27.48 15.36 -8.45
C GLU A 547 27.53 15.15 -6.94
N ARG A 548 27.83 16.22 -6.18
CA ARG A 548 27.92 16.14 -4.72
C ARG A 548 26.61 15.81 -4.03
N TYR A 549 25.48 16.15 -4.66
CA TYR A 549 24.14 16.03 -4.09
C TYR A 549 23.34 14.87 -4.69
N GLU A 550 23.99 14.04 -5.51
CA GLU A 550 23.35 12.82 -6.02
C GLU A 550 23.12 11.83 -4.86
N ALA A 551 21.84 11.53 -4.57
CA ALA A 551 21.43 10.83 -3.36
C ALA A 551 21.87 9.36 -3.33
N LEU A 552 21.78 8.67 -4.48
CA LEU A 552 22.18 7.27 -4.59
C LEU A 552 23.67 7.08 -4.24
N ARG A 553 24.51 8.01 -4.72
CA ARG A 553 25.95 7.97 -4.43
C ARG A 553 26.23 8.14 -2.93
N ALA A 554 25.49 9.03 -2.29
CA ALA A 554 25.67 9.29 -0.86
C ALA A 554 25.28 8.07 0.00
N MET A 555 24.24 7.34 -0.39
CA MET A 555 23.66 6.26 0.41
C MET A 555 24.18 4.87 0.06
N TYR A 556 24.40 4.60 -1.23
CA TYR A 556 24.67 3.27 -1.74
C TYR A 556 26.02 3.16 -2.46
N SER A 557 26.94 4.12 -2.25
CA SER A 557 28.20 4.21 -2.99
C SER A 557 29.03 2.93 -2.92
N GLN A 558 29.09 2.29 -1.76
CA GLN A 558 29.84 1.03 -1.62
C GLN A 558 29.23 -0.09 -2.46
N ARG A 559 27.91 -0.17 -2.50
CA ARG A 559 27.19 -1.23 -3.22
C ARG A 559 27.14 -1.00 -4.73
N VAL A 560 26.93 0.24 -5.14
CA VAL A 560 26.72 0.60 -6.56
C VAL A 560 28.03 0.92 -7.27
N TYR A 561 28.93 1.64 -6.61
CA TYR A 561 30.17 2.15 -7.20
C TYR A 561 31.44 1.49 -6.64
N GLY A 562 31.34 0.65 -5.60
CA GLY A 562 32.48 0.07 -4.91
C GLY A 562 33.33 1.10 -4.14
N GLU A 563 32.77 2.26 -3.82
CA GLU A 563 33.45 3.41 -3.21
C GLU A 563 32.94 3.66 -1.79
N ASP A 564 33.83 4.16 -0.92
CA ASP A 564 33.43 4.66 0.39
C ASP A 564 32.95 6.11 0.28
N ALA A 565 31.65 6.35 0.53
CA ALA A 565 31.03 7.67 0.43
C ALA A 565 31.65 8.74 1.34
N TYR A 566 32.17 8.33 2.50
CA TYR A 566 32.79 9.24 3.46
C TYR A 566 34.22 9.63 3.08
N LEU A 567 34.91 8.77 2.35
CA LEU A 567 36.26 9.02 1.87
C LEU A 567 36.29 9.70 0.49
N ASN A 568 35.25 9.50 -0.32
CA ASN A 568 35.19 9.94 -1.72
C ASN A 568 34.08 10.98 -1.93
N VAL A 569 33.89 11.90 -1.00
CA VAL A 569 32.91 13.00 -1.17
C VAL A 569 33.36 13.92 -2.30
N PRO A 570 32.55 14.12 -3.37
CA PRO A 570 32.90 15.04 -4.45
C PRO A 570 33.17 16.45 -3.94
N GLU A 571 34.10 17.16 -4.58
CA GLU A 571 34.36 18.57 -4.28
C GLU A 571 33.15 19.44 -4.60
N LYS A 572 33.07 20.63 -4.01
CA LYS A 572 32.04 21.62 -4.32
C LYS A 572 32.42 22.36 -5.60
N ASP A 573 31.41 22.90 -6.27
CA ASP A 573 31.56 23.81 -7.41
C ASP A 573 32.48 23.27 -8.51
N THR A 574 32.34 21.99 -8.84
CA THR A 574 33.18 21.32 -9.86
C THR A 574 32.68 21.53 -11.28
N GLY A 575 31.46 22.03 -11.47
CA GLY A 575 30.78 22.07 -12.76
C GLY A 575 30.26 20.71 -13.25
N LYS A 576 30.44 19.66 -12.50
CA LYS A 576 30.02 18.31 -12.87
C LYS A 576 28.60 18.04 -12.40
N PHE A 577 27.71 17.83 -13.35
CA PHE A 577 26.34 17.38 -13.15
C PHE A 577 26.18 15.96 -13.66
N VAL A 578 25.41 15.16 -12.95
CA VAL A 578 25.23 13.71 -13.21
C VAL A 578 23.74 13.36 -13.27
N PRO A 579 23.35 12.24 -13.90
CA PRO A 579 21.99 11.73 -13.85
C PRO A 579 21.51 11.49 -12.43
N ILE A 580 20.21 11.60 -12.20
CA ILE A 580 19.55 11.27 -10.94
C ILE A 580 19.15 9.81 -10.99
N HIS A 581 19.66 9.00 -10.06
CA HIS A 581 19.41 7.56 -10.06
C HIS A 581 18.69 7.09 -8.81
N LEU A 582 17.90 6.03 -8.98
CA LEU A 582 17.43 5.16 -7.91
C LEU A 582 18.08 3.79 -8.03
N MET A 583 18.32 3.13 -6.90
CA MET A 583 18.75 1.74 -6.88
C MET A 583 17.52 0.83 -7.09
N LEU A 584 17.65 -0.14 -8.00
CA LEU A 584 16.67 -1.19 -8.23
C LEU A 584 17.07 -2.47 -7.51
N GLN A 585 16.12 -3.38 -7.34
CA GLN A 585 16.44 -4.74 -6.93
C GLN A 585 17.22 -5.47 -8.02
N VAL A 586 18.19 -6.25 -7.61
CA VAL A 586 19.12 -6.91 -8.54
C VAL A 586 18.44 -7.95 -9.42
N ALA A 587 17.43 -8.63 -8.89
CA ALA A 587 16.67 -9.65 -9.62
C ALA A 587 15.86 -9.10 -10.81
N ASN A 588 15.75 -7.79 -10.95
CA ASN A 588 15.07 -7.14 -12.09
C ASN A 588 15.90 -7.16 -13.37
N ASP A 589 17.21 -7.39 -13.31
CA ASP A 589 18.06 -7.48 -14.49
C ASP A 589 17.73 -8.75 -15.30
N PRO A 590 17.20 -8.66 -16.52
CA PRO A 590 16.88 -9.82 -17.34
C PRO A 590 18.12 -10.61 -17.78
N SER A 591 19.31 -10.01 -17.73
CA SER A 591 20.59 -10.68 -18.01
C SER A 591 21.20 -11.36 -16.77
N PHE A 592 20.53 -11.25 -15.63
CA PHE A 592 21.02 -11.70 -14.35
C PHE A 592 21.25 -13.22 -14.32
N GLU A 593 22.44 -13.62 -13.91
CA GLU A 593 22.78 -15.01 -13.63
C GLU A 593 22.99 -15.19 -12.12
N ILE A 594 22.33 -16.18 -11.54
CA ILE A 594 22.57 -16.58 -10.15
C ILE A 594 23.94 -17.23 -10.08
N THR A 595 24.87 -16.60 -9.38
CA THR A 595 26.21 -17.14 -9.13
C THR A 595 26.33 -17.63 -7.69
N PRO A 596 27.29 -18.54 -7.39
CA PRO A 596 27.58 -18.97 -6.02
C PRO A 596 28.01 -17.82 -5.09
N GLU A 597 28.54 -16.74 -5.66
CA GLU A 597 28.96 -15.54 -4.95
C GLU A 597 27.82 -14.59 -4.65
N GLY A 598 26.64 -14.84 -5.21
CA GLY A 598 25.42 -14.06 -5.00
C GLY A 598 25.23 -12.90 -5.96
N PHE A 599 24.32 -12.01 -5.61
CA PHE A 599 23.95 -10.84 -6.39
C PHE A 599 24.94 -9.70 -6.12
N GLU A 600 25.96 -9.55 -6.93
CA GLU A 600 26.99 -8.51 -6.71
C GLU A 600 26.71 -7.19 -7.41
N SER A 601 25.91 -7.17 -8.49
CA SER A 601 25.61 -5.95 -9.23
C SER A 601 24.31 -5.31 -8.75
N ALA A 602 24.33 -4.03 -8.43
CA ALA A 602 23.14 -3.23 -8.24
C ALA A 602 22.78 -2.52 -9.55
N GLU A 603 21.58 -2.72 -10.03
CA GLU A 603 21.03 -2.00 -11.15
C GLU A 603 20.54 -0.61 -10.70
N THR A 604 20.64 0.38 -11.56
CA THR A 604 20.14 1.74 -11.31
C THR A 604 19.17 2.17 -12.38
N PHE A 605 18.19 2.97 -11.98
CA PHE A 605 17.19 3.57 -12.85
C PHE A 605 17.38 5.09 -12.88
N ASP A 606 17.55 5.67 -14.09
CA ASP A 606 17.65 7.12 -14.28
C ASP A 606 16.25 7.76 -14.22
N THR A 607 15.98 8.47 -13.15
CA THR A 607 14.72 9.19 -12.94
C THR A 607 14.78 10.63 -13.45
N GLY A 608 15.94 11.12 -13.87
CA GLY A 608 16.16 12.46 -14.39
C GLY A 608 15.86 12.61 -15.88
N THR A 609 15.71 11.52 -16.65
CA THR A 609 15.25 11.56 -18.03
C THR A 609 13.76 11.91 -18.06
N LEU A 610 13.39 12.95 -18.81
CA LEU A 610 12.03 13.49 -18.85
C LEU A 610 11.23 12.88 -20.00
N THR A 611 9.98 12.56 -19.70
CA THR A 611 9.04 11.96 -20.65
C THR A 611 8.30 13.05 -21.42
N TYR A 612 8.35 12.96 -22.76
CA TYR A 612 7.60 13.83 -23.64
C TYR A 612 6.15 13.37 -23.79
N GLY A 613 5.19 14.29 -23.65
CA GLY A 613 3.77 13.98 -23.85
C GLY A 613 2.82 15.04 -23.30
N ASN A 614 1.54 14.68 -23.29
CA ASN A 614 0.46 15.48 -22.75
C ASN A 614 0.09 14.98 -21.35
N GLY A 615 0.26 15.83 -20.35
CA GLY A 615 -0.03 15.54 -18.95
C GLY A 615 -1.40 16.04 -18.46
N ASN A 616 -2.28 16.50 -19.35
CA ASN A 616 -3.63 16.92 -18.98
C ASN A 616 -4.59 15.72 -18.93
N PRO A 617 -5.16 15.38 -17.77
CA PRO A 617 -6.03 14.21 -17.60
C PRO A 617 -7.29 14.23 -18.47
N ASP A 618 -7.74 15.43 -18.89
CA ASP A 618 -8.93 15.59 -19.74
C ASP A 618 -8.60 15.44 -21.24
N SER A 619 -7.34 15.25 -21.58
CA SER A 619 -6.90 15.11 -22.97
C SER A 619 -7.03 13.67 -23.47
N ALA A 620 -7.40 13.50 -24.74
CA ALA A 620 -7.51 12.19 -25.37
C ALA A 620 -6.15 11.47 -25.56
N ASP A 621 -5.07 12.21 -25.53
CA ASP A 621 -3.68 11.73 -25.63
C ASP A 621 -2.92 11.84 -24.30
N PHE A 622 -3.66 11.86 -23.19
CA PHE A 622 -3.12 11.89 -21.83
C PHE A 622 -2.08 10.78 -21.60
N ASN A 623 -0.96 11.17 -21.06
CA ASN A 623 0.04 10.26 -20.53
C ASN A 623 0.48 10.74 -19.13
N SER A 624 0.16 10.01 -18.11
CA SER A 624 0.45 10.34 -16.70
C SER A 624 1.93 10.48 -16.37
N LEU A 625 2.82 9.95 -17.22
CA LEU A 625 4.27 10.09 -17.07
C LEU A 625 4.84 11.34 -17.74
N SER A 626 4.02 12.17 -18.39
CA SER A 626 4.49 13.34 -19.15
C SER A 626 5.11 14.40 -18.25
N ASP A 627 6.35 14.75 -18.54
CA ASP A 627 7.10 15.80 -17.85
C ASP A 627 7.21 17.09 -18.66
N PHE A 628 7.16 16.99 -19.99
CA PHE A 628 7.26 18.17 -20.85
C PHE A 628 6.58 17.97 -22.21
N ILE A 629 6.20 19.09 -22.83
CA ILE A 629 5.66 19.16 -24.18
C ILE A 629 6.25 20.37 -24.92
N VAL A 630 6.31 20.33 -26.23
CA VAL A 630 6.85 21.43 -27.06
C VAL A 630 5.84 21.84 -28.12
N ASN A 631 5.41 23.10 -28.07
CA ASN A 631 4.56 23.69 -29.11
C ASN A 631 5.36 23.97 -30.40
N GLY A 632 4.74 23.71 -31.56
CA GLY A 632 5.34 23.96 -32.84
C GLY A 632 6.27 22.88 -33.38
N ASP A 633 6.43 21.76 -32.68
CA ASP A 633 7.07 20.57 -33.24
C ASP A 633 6.20 20.00 -34.36
N GLU A 634 6.69 20.07 -35.62
CA GLU A 634 5.93 19.57 -36.79
C GLU A 634 5.64 18.07 -36.76
N SER A 635 6.42 17.31 -35.99
CA SER A 635 6.18 15.90 -35.79
C SER A 635 5.01 15.62 -34.84
N VAL A 636 4.52 16.64 -34.13
CA VAL A 636 3.46 16.61 -33.12
C VAL A 636 2.17 17.26 -33.58
N LYS A 637 2.06 17.67 -34.85
CA LYS A 637 0.84 18.32 -35.41
C LYS A 637 -0.48 17.56 -35.18
N ASN A 638 -0.42 16.32 -34.67
CA ASN A 638 -1.58 15.53 -34.30
C ASN A 638 -1.82 15.45 -32.79
N LEU A 639 -0.95 16.04 -31.95
CA LEU A 639 -1.05 16.00 -30.48
C LEU A 639 -1.51 17.35 -29.88
N VAL A 640 -1.46 18.42 -30.68
CA VAL A 640 -1.92 19.75 -30.27
C VAL A 640 -3.20 20.08 -31.05
N GLN A 641 -4.32 19.57 -30.63
CA GLN A 641 -5.67 20.06 -30.98
C GLN A 641 -6.57 19.94 -29.80
#